data_8f16dea3db713683fb4ef6356556cc0d
#
_entry.id   8f16dea3db713683fb4ef6356556cc0d
#
_cell.length_a   1.000
_cell.length_b   1.000
_cell.length_c   1.000
_cell.angle_alpha   90.00
_cell.angle_beta   90.00
_cell.angle_gamma   90.00
#
_symmetry.space_group_name_H-M   'P 1'
#
loop_
_entity.id
_entity.type
_entity.pdbx_description
1 polymer ?
#
loop_
_entity_poly.entity_id
_entity_poly.type
_entity_poly.pdbx_seq_one_letter_code
_entity_poly.pdbx_strand_id
1 'polypeptide(L)'
;MGNFFSSAYAKFGQPNPQATKWRSGGSVRKDYRDEKEQETVESVQASTKILKVPQQNIGLDAAKYFRIRSAVSEENGVDIVATYFPYYDKYGNLTGYKKRDWTIPKEQKGHFSVVSVVKANSQFFGQKMVGEGSDHRKIIVCEGEGDVIAAWQTEWMMVKKIATDPSSNKKAKAWAQSVLDGIKSVQDGGSAKGFPTINVVGLNCGCANAVDAFANNEKFIRGFDEIVLAFDNDAANDVEKLKHVTKGVEATHNVAAFLMADNVYHVQYPSEVNDPEGYKDIRDLFQAKKFEQIHDMFKNPIKYVPDAVAGLSDFSIEDLRKKSTNGVDIGAEFPKLQKMLKGLHKGTLVMLTGPSGGGKTTVAKKIEHQIAKYLMDPTVAKADDYDPEDRLCMIHLEEDPEEAINSLYANQLGYDIKNFMEDPSKYLTEQEHFDIHKAWVDADKIRVFRHFGSIPVNDLITKLKQMVCLYHCRYIVLDHLSMVISGLNVKDERKELDLAMTQLAAFCKQFNVFILVIAHLRRTEIIPPKDKEGRALPFWYPVRKENLRGSGSMEQLSWVVIGVEAEEMPDRSRGRVRLVSLKNRPAKTLGIADVLIMDPETGKFSDASDWVWDKETGFFLNKDGDIVWRPQDMFDNEEHVVVETPEGKVTAEVKPQPKPVDTEGEEEDNGGDDQSVVQQEFPEDEDCPF
;
A
#
# COMPACT_ATOMS: atom_id res chain seq x y z
N MET A 1 -26.13 31.07 -12.17
CA MET A 1 -25.79 29.76 -11.67
C MET A 1 -24.28 29.44 -11.63
N GLY A 2 -23.40 30.33 -12.03
CA GLY A 2 -21.95 30.10 -12.11
C GLY A 2 -21.11 30.36 -10.86
N ASN A 3 -21.69 30.81 -9.75
CA ASN A 3 -20.91 31.28 -8.58
C ASN A 3 -21.09 30.44 -7.30
N PHE A 4 -21.93 29.40 -7.32
CA PHE A 4 -22.14 28.53 -6.14
C PHE A 4 -21.11 27.39 -6.08
N PHE A 5 -20.73 26.84 -7.20
CA PHE A 5 -19.71 25.77 -7.26
C PHE A 5 -18.29 26.24 -6.89
N SER A 6 -17.93 27.52 -7.18
CA SER A 6 -16.61 28.03 -6.82
C SER A 6 -16.44 28.24 -5.32
N SER A 7 -17.52 28.44 -4.55
CA SER A 7 -17.45 28.68 -3.10
C SER A 7 -17.37 27.39 -2.27
N ALA A 8 -17.95 26.29 -2.73
CA ALA A 8 -17.84 24.97 -2.09
C ALA A 8 -16.46 24.35 -2.34
N TYR A 9 -15.95 24.44 -3.58
CA TYR A 9 -14.61 23.96 -3.92
C TYR A 9 -13.50 24.78 -3.23
N ALA A 10 -13.69 26.09 -3.06
CA ALA A 10 -12.76 26.92 -2.31
C ALA A 10 -12.70 26.58 -0.81
N LYS A 11 -13.75 25.95 -0.26
CA LYS A 11 -13.75 25.45 1.13
C LYS A 11 -13.08 24.09 1.28
N PHE A 12 -13.07 23.26 0.24
CA PHE A 12 -12.47 21.90 0.29
C PHE A 12 -11.07 21.82 -0.33
N GLY A 13 -10.69 22.71 -1.23
CA GLY A 13 -9.39 22.76 -1.89
C GLY A 13 -8.32 23.56 -1.16
N GLN A 14 -8.68 24.38 -0.19
CA GLN A 14 -7.69 25.03 0.69
C GLN A 14 -7.46 24.12 1.90
N PRO A 15 -6.20 23.83 2.28
CA PRO A 15 -5.92 23.13 3.52
C PRO A 15 -6.58 23.94 4.64
N ASN A 16 -7.60 23.38 5.27
CA ASN A 16 -8.21 23.95 6.45
C ASN A 16 -7.08 24.26 7.44
N PRO A 17 -6.86 25.49 7.85
CA PRO A 17 -5.82 25.82 8.84
C PRO A 17 -6.00 25.06 10.15
N GLN A 18 -7.18 24.50 10.40
CA GLN A 18 -7.44 23.59 11.52
C GLN A 18 -7.08 22.13 11.20
N ALA A 19 -7.14 21.67 9.95
CA ALA A 19 -6.75 20.29 9.59
C ALA A 19 -5.23 20.07 9.72
N THR A 20 -4.42 21.13 9.48
CA THR A 20 -2.98 21.08 9.79
C THR A 20 -2.69 20.99 11.29
N LYS A 21 -3.63 21.41 12.16
CA LYS A 21 -3.49 21.22 13.61
C LYS A 21 -3.80 19.79 14.08
N TRP A 22 -4.59 19.01 13.33
CA TRP A 22 -4.89 17.61 13.67
C TRP A 22 -3.75 16.63 13.34
N ARG A 23 -2.87 17.00 12.40
CA ARG A 23 -1.68 16.19 12.07
C ARG A 23 -0.49 16.41 13.00
N SER A 24 -0.54 17.39 13.88
CA SER A 24 0.55 17.70 14.81
C SER A 24 0.31 17.16 16.23
N GLY A 25 -0.50 16.10 16.43
CA GLY A 25 -0.63 15.42 17.72
C GLY A 25 -0.98 16.27 18.96
N GLY A 26 -1.26 17.54 18.79
CA GLY A 26 -1.61 18.47 19.86
C GLY A 26 -3.08 18.81 19.81
N SER A 27 -3.91 18.24 20.67
CA SER A 27 -5.26 18.74 20.91
C SER A 27 -5.16 20.17 21.40
N VAL A 28 -5.49 21.15 20.56
CA VAL A 28 -5.74 22.50 21.05
C VAL A 28 -7.13 22.49 21.69
N ARG A 29 -7.22 21.96 22.89
CA ARG A 29 -8.21 22.44 23.84
C ARG A 29 -7.78 23.86 24.22
N LYS A 30 -8.64 24.86 24.06
CA LYS A 30 -8.56 26.09 24.85
C LYS A 30 -8.74 25.67 26.31
N ASP A 31 -7.65 25.33 26.94
CA ASP A 31 -7.60 25.23 28.39
C ASP A 31 -7.48 26.67 28.93
N TYR A 32 -8.41 27.04 29.71
CA TYR A 32 -8.26 28.11 30.72
C TYR A 32 -7.26 27.59 31.76
N ARG A 33 -5.99 27.50 31.39
CA ARG A 33 -4.88 27.38 32.35
C ARG A 33 -4.27 28.76 32.43
N ASP A 34 -4.06 29.14 33.66
CA ASP A 34 -3.25 30.32 34.00
C ASP A 34 -2.03 30.35 33.06
N GLU A 35 -1.63 31.55 32.64
CA GLU A 35 -0.45 31.87 31.83
C GLU A 35 0.83 31.39 32.57
N LYS A 36 1.01 30.08 32.69
CA LYS A 36 2.34 29.54 32.97
C LYS A 36 3.16 29.75 31.72
N GLU A 37 4.24 30.49 31.86
CA GLU A 37 5.24 30.69 30.81
C GLU A 37 5.52 29.34 30.11
N GLN A 38 5.30 29.30 28.81
CA GLN A 38 5.48 28.08 28.02
C GLN A 38 6.98 27.74 28.01
N GLU A 39 7.37 26.59 28.59
CA GLU A 39 8.76 26.14 28.60
C GLU A 39 9.36 26.14 27.19
N THR A 40 10.53 26.77 27.02
CA THR A 40 11.31 26.78 25.77
C THR A 40 12.58 25.95 25.91
N VAL A 41 13.27 25.64 24.80
CA VAL A 41 14.57 24.97 24.84
C VAL A 41 15.57 25.74 25.68
N GLU A 42 15.61 27.06 25.54
CA GLU A 42 16.50 27.97 26.26
C GLU A 42 16.18 27.99 27.75
N SER A 43 14.88 28.06 28.13
CA SER A 43 14.49 28.04 29.55
C SER A 43 14.86 26.73 30.23
N VAL A 44 14.65 25.58 29.55
CA VAL A 44 15.09 24.28 30.06
C VAL A 44 16.61 24.25 30.24
N GLN A 45 17.37 24.76 29.27
CA GLN A 45 18.85 24.78 29.38
C GLN A 45 19.34 25.65 30.54
N ALA A 46 18.66 26.77 30.80
CA ALA A 46 19.02 27.68 31.86
C ALA A 46 18.64 27.18 33.27
N SER A 47 17.45 26.56 33.40
CA SER A 47 16.88 26.20 34.72
C SER A 47 17.21 24.78 35.19
N THR A 48 17.76 23.91 34.32
CA THR A 48 17.97 22.49 34.62
C THR A 48 19.45 22.10 34.60
N LYS A 49 19.77 20.98 35.24
CA LYS A 49 21.15 20.45 35.32
C LYS A 49 21.19 18.99 34.83
N ILE A 50 22.38 18.53 34.44
CA ILE A 50 22.62 17.10 34.14
C ILE A 50 22.89 16.40 35.47
N LEU A 51 21.99 15.54 35.89
CA LEU A 51 22.03 14.84 37.15
C LEU A 51 21.78 13.35 36.96
N LYS A 52 22.16 12.52 37.97
CA LYS A 52 21.71 11.14 38.09
C LYS A 52 20.19 11.14 38.33
N VAL A 53 19.43 10.27 37.63
CA VAL A 53 17.97 10.14 37.80
C VAL A 53 17.62 8.77 38.39
N PRO A 54 17.58 8.64 39.73
CA PRO A 54 17.34 7.35 40.37
C PRO A 54 15.99 6.72 40.01
N GLN A 55 14.95 7.55 39.79
CA GLN A 55 13.59 7.10 39.45
C GLN A 55 13.52 6.28 38.15
N GLN A 56 14.53 6.43 37.29
CA GLN A 56 14.65 5.66 36.02
C GLN A 56 15.93 4.83 35.96
N ASN A 57 16.69 4.69 37.01
CA ASN A 57 18.00 4.03 37.03
C ASN A 57 19.01 4.65 36.03
N ILE A 58 18.93 5.97 35.79
CA ILE A 58 19.85 6.68 34.90
C ILE A 58 21.06 7.12 35.73
N GLY A 59 22.24 6.56 35.43
CA GLY A 59 23.51 6.97 35.99
C GLY A 59 23.97 8.33 35.46
N LEU A 60 24.86 9.00 36.21
CA LEU A 60 25.39 10.30 35.82
C LEU A 60 26.12 10.25 34.45
N ASP A 61 26.86 9.17 34.20
CA ASP A 61 27.61 8.99 32.96
C ASP A 61 26.66 8.89 31.74
N ALA A 62 25.52 8.17 31.87
CA ALA A 62 24.51 8.11 30.83
C ALA A 62 23.80 9.46 30.66
N ALA A 63 23.45 10.13 31.75
CA ALA A 63 22.84 11.45 31.72
C ALA A 63 23.73 12.47 30.97
N LYS A 64 25.05 12.44 31.23
CA LYS A 64 26.06 13.29 30.52
C LYS A 64 26.14 12.89 29.03
N TYR A 65 26.22 11.59 28.73
CA TYR A 65 26.37 11.10 27.37
C TYR A 65 25.18 11.50 26.48
N PHE A 66 23.95 11.23 26.98
CA PHE A 66 22.73 11.57 26.24
C PHE A 66 22.27 13.03 26.44
N ARG A 67 22.99 13.83 27.23
CA ARG A 67 22.66 15.23 27.56
C ARG A 67 21.28 15.37 28.20
N ILE A 68 20.89 14.40 29.01
CA ILE A 68 19.63 14.39 29.75
C ILE A 68 19.70 15.42 30.87
N ARG A 69 18.68 16.26 30.96
CA ARG A 69 18.62 17.33 31.96
C ARG A 69 17.51 17.04 32.97
N SER A 70 17.66 17.56 34.16
CA SER A 70 16.68 17.38 35.25
C SER A 70 16.40 18.71 35.95
N ALA A 71 15.12 18.96 36.23
CA ALA A 71 14.70 20.00 37.14
C ALA A 71 14.61 19.43 38.57
N VAL A 72 15.04 20.20 39.51
CA VAL A 72 14.94 19.87 40.95
C VAL A 72 13.83 20.69 41.58
N SER A 73 13.28 20.17 42.69
CA SER A 73 12.26 20.84 43.49
C SER A 73 12.79 22.18 44.03
N GLU A 74 11.98 23.21 43.93
CA GLU A 74 12.27 24.53 44.47
C GLU A 74 12.28 24.51 46.03
N GLU A 75 11.56 23.55 46.64
CA GLU A 75 11.45 23.44 48.09
C GLU A 75 12.76 22.95 48.75
N ASN A 76 13.45 22.02 48.13
CA ASN A 76 14.64 21.39 48.77
C ASN A 76 15.89 21.39 47.86
N GLY A 77 15.78 21.74 46.60
CA GLY A 77 16.90 21.81 45.64
C GLY A 77 17.55 20.47 45.31
N VAL A 78 16.97 19.33 45.76
CA VAL A 78 17.55 17.99 45.66
C VAL A 78 16.69 17.03 44.85
N ASP A 79 15.38 16.98 45.14
CA ASP A 79 14.45 16.02 44.52
C ASP A 79 14.21 16.35 43.07
N ILE A 80 14.34 15.37 42.19
CA ILE A 80 14.09 15.55 40.77
C ILE A 80 12.58 15.54 40.51
N VAL A 81 12.05 16.66 40.00
CA VAL A 81 10.64 16.85 39.70
C VAL A 81 10.32 16.66 38.19
N ALA A 82 11.32 16.84 37.33
CA ALA A 82 11.16 16.55 35.92
C ALA A 82 12.48 16.11 35.28
N THR A 83 12.36 15.29 34.21
CA THR A 83 13.49 14.83 33.38
C THR A 83 13.21 15.17 31.93
N TYR A 84 14.20 15.70 31.22
CA TYR A 84 14.09 16.19 29.86
C TYR A 84 15.05 15.41 28.96
N PHE A 85 14.48 14.71 27.95
CA PHE A 85 15.19 13.93 26.96
C PHE A 85 15.33 14.77 25.67
N PRO A 86 16.54 15.10 25.20
CA PRO A 86 16.73 16.00 24.08
C PRO A 86 16.47 15.33 22.74
N TYR A 87 15.85 16.07 21.81
CA TYR A 87 15.62 15.67 20.44
C TYR A 87 16.21 16.66 19.45
N TYR A 88 16.73 16.14 18.37
CA TYR A 88 17.47 16.89 17.36
C TYR A 88 16.82 16.76 15.99
N ASP A 89 16.94 17.78 15.14
CA ASP A 89 16.56 17.72 13.74
C ASP A 89 17.58 16.90 12.92
N LYS A 90 17.27 16.70 11.65
CA LYS A 90 18.16 15.98 10.72
C LYS A 90 19.53 16.62 10.53
N TYR A 91 19.71 17.86 10.93
CA TYR A 91 21.00 18.59 10.88
C TYR A 91 21.74 18.52 12.22
N GLY A 92 21.13 17.91 13.23
CA GLY A 92 21.71 17.80 14.57
C GLY A 92 21.53 19.03 15.45
N ASN A 93 20.61 19.94 15.13
CA ASN A 93 20.24 21.05 15.98
C ASN A 93 19.23 20.59 17.02
N LEU A 94 19.38 21.01 18.27
CA LEU A 94 18.44 20.73 19.34
C LEU A 94 17.12 21.48 19.07
N THR A 95 16.01 20.76 18.93
CA THR A 95 14.72 21.35 18.58
C THR A 95 13.69 21.27 19.70
N GLY A 96 13.88 20.40 20.67
CA GLY A 96 12.97 20.25 21.78
C GLY A 96 13.39 19.14 22.75
N TYR A 97 12.55 18.96 23.76
CA TYR A 97 12.69 17.91 24.73
C TYR A 97 11.38 17.13 24.92
N LYS A 98 11.48 15.86 25.14
CA LYS A 98 10.39 15.07 25.74
C LYS A 98 10.56 15.13 27.26
N LYS A 99 9.56 15.66 27.95
CA LYS A 99 9.59 15.88 29.40
C LYS A 99 8.81 14.76 30.10
N ARG A 100 9.44 14.13 31.09
CA ARG A 100 8.75 13.30 32.08
C ARG A 100 8.59 14.12 33.35
N ASP A 101 7.35 14.40 33.71
CA ASP A 101 7.02 15.08 34.95
C ASP A 101 6.80 14.05 36.07
N TRP A 102 7.59 14.10 37.14
CA TRP A 102 7.55 13.15 38.27
C TRP A 102 6.53 13.54 39.33
N THR A 103 5.98 14.74 39.25
CA THR A 103 4.89 15.19 40.10
C THR A 103 3.56 14.60 39.70
N ILE A 104 3.48 14.07 38.46
CA ILE A 104 2.28 13.43 37.91
C ILE A 104 2.46 11.92 37.91
N PRO A 105 1.55 11.17 38.59
CA PRO A 105 1.57 9.70 38.60
C PRO A 105 1.56 9.11 37.19
N LYS A 106 2.17 7.91 37.01
CA LYS A 106 2.30 7.24 35.71
C LYS A 106 0.94 6.94 35.03
N GLU A 107 -0.08 6.70 35.86
CA GLU A 107 -1.44 6.35 35.43
C GLU A 107 -2.23 7.56 34.95
N GLN A 108 -1.76 8.77 35.26
CA GLN A 108 -2.43 10.01 34.87
C GLN A 108 -1.91 10.55 33.53
N LYS A 109 -2.84 11.04 32.69
CA LYS A 109 -2.48 11.75 31.45
C LYS A 109 -1.68 13.02 31.77
N GLY A 110 -0.66 13.30 30.96
CA GLY A 110 0.16 14.49 31.10
C GLY A 110 1.49 14.27 31.82
N HIS A 111 1.76 13.07 32.32
CA HIS A 111 3.06 12.74 32.89
C HIS A 111 4.21 12.79 31.86
N PHE A 112 3.89 12.67 30.56
CA PHE A 112 4.78 13.01 29.46
C PHE A 112 4.22 14.22 28.68
N SER A 113 5.12 15.15 28.34
CA SER A 113 4.82 16.30 27.50
C SER A 113 6.01 16.62 26.61
N VAL A 114 5.80 17.50 25.65
CA VAL A 114 6.84 17.95 24.71
C VAL A 114 7.09 19.43 24.94
N VAL A 115 8.37 19.79 25.12
CA VAL A 115 8.83 21.17 25.16
C VAL A 115 9.36 21.55 23.78
N SER A 116 8.85 22.63 23.22
CA SER A 116 9.14 23.06 21.85
C SER A 116 8.76 22.02 20.79
N VAL A 117 9.66 21.59 19.93
CA VAL A 117 9.32 20.77 18.77
C VAL A 117 10.03 19.41 18.80
N VAL A 118 9.24 18.34 19.04
CA VAL A 118 9.64 16.96 18.72
C VAL A 118 8.73 16.48 17.60
N LYS A 119 9.26 16.31 16.39
CA LYS A 119 8.51 15.95 15.18
C LYS A 119 8.80 14.50 14.79
N ALA A 120 7.92 13.93 13.99
CA ALA A 120 8.13 12.60 13.40
C ALA A 120 9.41 12.50 12.55
N ASN A 121 9.91 13.63 12.00
CA ASN A 121 11.15 13.72 11.25
C ASN A 121 12.38 14.11 12.11
N SER A 122 12.28 14.08 13.43
CA SER A 122 13.44 14.21 14.31
C SER A 122 14.34 12.98 14.19
N GLN A 123 15.61 13.14 14.53
CA GLN A 123 16.53 12.01 14.69
C GLN A 123 15.98 11.01 15.72
N PHE A 124 16.43 9.76 15.65
CA PHE A 124 16.25 8.83 16.76
C PHE A 124 16.81 9.41 18.05
N PHE A 125 16.20 9.08 19.18
CA PHE A 125 16.82 9.43 20.46
C PHE A 125 18.21 8.80 20.57
N GLY A 126 19.21 9.60 20.91
CA GLY A 126 20.60 9.16 20.99
C GLY A 126 21.37 9.17 19.66
N GLN A 127 20.73 9.31 18.50
CA GLN A 127 21.40 9.31 17.18
C GLN A 127 22.54 10.35 17.08
N LYS A 128 22.35 11.53 17.65
CA LYS A 128 23.37 12.59 17.70
C LYS A 128 24.68 12.13 18.35
N MET A 129 24.62 11.14 19.26
CA MET A 129 25.76 10.64 20.03
C MET A 129 26.51 9.54 19.29
N VAL A 130 25.92 8.95 18.25
CA VAL A 130 26.51 7.92 17.41
C VAL A 130 27.48 8.51 16.35
N GLY A 131 27.67 9.70 16.20
CA GLY A 131 28.60 10.49 15.40
C GLY A 131 29.19 9.90 14.11
N GLU A 132 29.56 10.75 13.17
CA GLU A 132 30.29 10.35 11.95
C GLU A 132 31.67 9.75 12.32
N GLY A 133 31.91 8.49 11.90
CA GLY A 133 33.17 7.78 12.14
C GLY A 133 33.14 6.85 13.34
N SER A 134 31.97 6.63 13.99
CA SER A 134 31.79 5.53 14.90
C SER A 134 31.94 4.18 14.17
N ASP A 135 32.18 3.10 14.93
CA ASP A 135 32.20 1.75 14.39
C ASP A 135 30.79 1.41 13.84
N HIS A 136 30.63 1.47 12.53
CA HIS A 136 29.34 1.26 11.86
C HIS A 136 28.92 -0.21 11.78
N ARG A 137 29.62 -1.12 12.45
CA ARG A 137 29.29 -2.53 12.33
C ARG A 137 27.91 -2.86 12.86
N LYS A 138 27.52 -2.36 14.02
CA LYS A 138 26.26 -2.71 14.66
C LYS A 138 25.56 -1.49 15.26
N ILE A 139 24.23 -1.42 15.09
CA ILE A 139 23.36 -0.49 15.81
C ILE A 139 22.21 -1.25 16.48
N ILE A 140 21.87 -0.88 17.71
CA ILE A 140 20.74 -1.37 18.45
C ILE A 140 19.67 -0.30 18.47
N VAL A 141 18.44 -0.66 18.08
CA VAL A 141 17.30 0.25 18.05
C VAL A 141 16.25 -0.24 19.04
N CYS A 142 16.05 0.52 20.12
CA CYS A 142 15.05 0.25 21.15
C CYS A 142 13.76 1.03 20.92
N GLU A 143 12.69 0.70 21.63
CA GLU A 143 11.42 1.41 21.53
C GLU A 143 11.46 2.76 22.22
N GLY A 144 11.87 2.81 23.48
CA GLY A 144 11.80 3.98 24.33
C GLY A 144 13.15 4.52 24.80
N GLU A 145 13.16 5.76 25.31
CA GLU A 145 14.36 6.40 25.86
C GLU A 145 14.94 5.62 27.07
N GLY A 146 14.05 5.01 27.88
CA GLY A 146 14.44 4.21 29.04
C GLY A 146 15.24 2.99 28.64
N ASP A 147 14.82 2.30 27.58
CA ASP A 147 15.45 1.09 27.05
C ASP A 147 16.83 1.41 26.41
N VAL A 148 16.90 2.51 25.67
CA VAL A 148 18.17 3.01 25.12
C VAL A 148 19.21 3.23 26.22
N ILE A 149 18.79 3.89 27.30
CA ILE A 149 19.71 4.21 28.41
C ILE A 149 20.11 2.94 29.15
N ALA A 150 19.18 2.02 29.41
CA ALA A 150 19.45 0.74 30.05
C ALA A 150 20.40 -0.13 29.20
N ALA A 151 20.15 -0.22 27.88
CA ALA A 151 21.01 -0.92 26.93
C ALA A 151 22.42 -0.30 26.90
N TRP A 152 22.50 1.03 26.75
CA TRP A 152 23.78 1.73 26.70
C TRP A 152 24.58 1.56 28.02
N GLN A 153 23.93 1.67 29.18
CA GLN A 153 24.60 1.49 30.47
C GLN A 153 25.13 0.05 30.64
N THR A 154 24.39 -0.94 30.16
CA THR A 154 24.82 -2.33 30.19
C THR A 154 26.08 -2.51 29.32
N GLU A 155 26.04 -2.09 28.07
CA GLU A 155 27.18 -2.21 27.18
C GLU A 155 28.39 -1.43 27.68
N TRP A 156 28.19 -0.24 28.26
CA TRP A 156 29.25 0.53 28.88
C TRP A 156 29.91 -0.20 30.05
N MET A 157 29.13 -0.87 30.92
CA MET A 157 29.67 -1.70 31.99
C MET A 157 30.49 -2.86 31.43
N MET A 158 30.04 -3.51 30.34
CA MET A 158 30.78 -4.59 29.70
C MET A 158 32.08 -4.09 29.06
N VAL A 159 32.06 -2.95 28.39
CA VAL A 159 33.28 -2.32 27.86
C VAL A 159 34.29 -2.00 28.98
N LYS A 160 33.83 -1.45 30.09
CA LYS A 160 34.68 -1.24 31.28
C LYS A 160 35.28 -2.54 31.81
N LYS A 161 34.45 -3.60 31.91
CA LYS A 161 34.93 -4.92 32.35
C LYS A 161 36.07 -5.40 31.41
N ILE A 162 35.88 -5.32 30.10
CA ILE A 162 36.89 -5.73 29.12
C ILE A 162 38.19 -4.90 29.27
N ALA A 163 38.10 -3.59 29.49
CA ALA A 163 39.24 -2.72 29.63
C ALA A 163 40.10 -3.04 30.89
N THR A 164 39.42 -3.48 31.96
CA THR A 164 40.05 -3.70 33.29
C THR A 164 40.36 -5.17 33.58
N ASP A 165 39.73 -6.12 32.89
CA ASP A 165 39.89 -7.56 33.13
C ASP A 165 41.31 -8.03 32.74
N PRO A 166 42.12 -8.56 33.69
CA PRO A 166 43.45 -9.09 33.39
C PRO A 166 43.46 -10.17 32.30
N SER A 167 42.40 -10.97 32.16
CA SER A 167 42.27 -12.05 31.21
C SER A 167 42.01 -11.60 29.78
N SER A 168 41.51 -10.37 29.61
CA SER A 168 41.26 -9.81 28.27
C SER A 168 42.56 -9.61 27.48
N ASN A 169 42.54 -10.02 26.20
CA ASN A 169 43.72 -9.85 25.34
C ASN A 169 43.99 -8.37 25.03
N LYS A 170 45.23 -8.09 24.61
CA LYS A 170 45.73 -6.72 24.36
C LYS A 170 44.86 -5.95 23.34
N LYS A 171 44.37 -6.63 22.30
CA LYS A 171 43.55 -6.03 21.23
C LYS A 171 42.18 -5.62 21.77
N ALA A 172 41.52 -6.50 22.55
CA ALA A 172 40.25 -6.21 23.19
C ALA A 172 40.34 -5.04 24.17
N LYS A 173 41.42 -4.99 25.00
CA LYS A 173 41.67 -3.86 25.92
C LYS A 173 41.84 -2.56 25.18
N ALA A 174 42.64 -2.54 24.11
CA ALA A 174 42.87 -1.34 23.30
C ALA A 174 41.56 -0.84 22.64
N TRP A 175 40.73 -1.75 22.12
CA TRP A 175 39.42 -1.40 21.59
C TRP A 175 38.53 -0.82 22.68
N ALA A 176 38.38 -1.50 23.83
CA ALA A 176 37.55 -1.04 24.92
C ALA A 176 38.02 0.35 25.45
N GLN A 177 39.32 0.59 25.56
CA GLN A 177 39.82 1.89 25.94
C GLN A 177 39.46 2.97 24.91
N SER A 178 39.59 2.69 23.61
CA SER A 178 39.16 3.62 22.56
C SER A 178 37.67 3.97 22.62
N VAL A 179 36.77 2.98 22.95
CA VAL A 179 35.36 3.25 23.18
C VAL A 179 35.17 4.18 24.39
N LEU A 180 35.85 3.93 25.49
CA LEU A 180 35.75 4.75 26.69
C LEU A 180 36.25 6.19 26.44
N ASP A 181 37.31 6.36 25.67
CA ASP A 181 37.82 7.67 25.29
C ASP A 181 36.84 8.44 24.40
N GLY A 182 36.17 7.75 23.46
CA GLY A 182 35.10 8.33 22.64
C GLY A 182 33.89 8.75 23.49
N ILE A 183 33.45 7.91 24.41
CA ILE A 183 32.38 8.24 25.36
C ILE A 183 32.73 9.46 26.19
N LYS A 184 33.93 9.53 26.71
CA LYS A 184 34.44 10.69 27.47
C LYS A 184 34.43 11.97 26.64
N SER A 185 34.87 11.90 25.39
CA SER A 185 34.82 13.04 24.46
C SER A 185 33.42 13.60 24.31
N VAL A 186 32.39 12.71 24.13
CA VAL A 186 30.96 13.10 24.04
C VAL A 186 30.46 13.72 25.35
N GLN A 187 30.83 13.13 26.48
CA GLN A 187 30.43 13.61 27.82
C GLN A 187 31.00 15.01 28.12
N ASP A 188 32.21 15.30 27.63
CA ASP A 188 32.87 16.57 27.78
C ASP A 188 32.41 17.62 26.72
N GLY A 189 31.38 17.34 25.97
CA GLY A 189 30.78 18.26 24.98
C GLY A 189 31.35 18.15 23.58
N GLY A 190 32.32 17.30 23.35
CA GLY A 190 32.90 17.00 22.04
C GLY A 190 32.04 16.06 21.20
N SER A 191 32.67 15.42 20.21
CA SER A 191 32.03 14.45 19.32
C SER A 191 32.74 13.10 19.41
N ALA A 192 32.03 12.02 19.08
CA ALA A 192 32.61 10.67 18.96
C ALA A 192 33.37 10.45 17.64
N LYS A 193 33.60 11.49 16.85
CA LYS A 193 34.24 11.37 15.52
C LYS A 193 35.62 10.72 15.64
N GLY A 194 35.80 9.61 14.93
CA GLY A 194 37.06 8.86 14.94
C GLY A 194 37.21 7.85 16.06
N PHE A 195 36.22 7.72 16.95
CA PHE A 195 36.21 6.71 18.01
C PHE A 195 35.08 5.68 17.77
N PRO A 196 35.28 4.41 18.11
CA PRO A 196 34.17 3.47 18.23
C PRO A 196 33.28 3.92 19.37
N THR A 197 31.92 3.73 19.19
CA THR A 197 30.91 4.07 20.19
C THR A 197 29.98 2.91 20.46
N ILE A 198 29.24 3.02 21.54
CA ILE A 198 28.10 2.14 21.83
C ILE A 198 26.92 2.70 21.03
N ASN A 199 26.56 2.03 19.91
CA ASN A 199 25.54 2.49 18.98
C ASN A 199 24.16 1.99 19.41
N VAL A 200 23.52 2.70 20.33
CA VAL A 200 22.16 2.42 20.79
C VAL A 200 21.31 3.67 20.57
N VAL A 201 20.17 3.51 19.93
CA VAL A 201 19.22 4.59 19.64
C VAL A 201 17.80 4.13 19.93
N GLY A 202 16.87 5.08 20.06
CA GLY A 202 15.46 4.79 20.29
C GLY A 202 14.54 5.53 19.36
N LEU A 203 13.32 5.01 19.18
CA LEU A 203 12.31 5.66 18.40
C LEU A 203 12.00 7.05 18.97
N ASN A 204 11.75 8.00 18.07
CA ASN A 204 11.25 9.33 18.44
C ASN A 204 9.72 9.37 18.62
N CYS A 205 9.05 8.25 18.37
CA CYS A 205 7.60 8.03 18.42
C CYS A 205 7.33 6.63 19.02
N GLY A 206 6.09 6.29 19.29
CA GLY A 206 5.75 4.92 19.73
C GLY A 206 5.86 3.90 18.60
N CYS A 207 5.81 2.61 18.94
CA CYS A 207 5.91 1.46 18.02
C CYS A 207 4.96 1.55 16.80
N ALA A 208 3.76 2.05 17.01
CA ALA A 208 2.78 2.21 15.93
C ALA A 208 3.28 3.07 14.74
N ASN A 209 4.25 3.95 14.98
CA ASN A 209 4.85 4.82 13.97
C ASN A 209 6.34 4.50 13.74
N ALA A 210 6.79 3.30 14.10
CA ALA A 210 8.19 2.90 13.97
C ALA A 210 8.67 2.98 12.52
N VAL A 211 7.85 2.55 11.55
CA VAL A 211 8.19 2.63 10.11
C VAL A 211 8.45 4.07 9.67
N ASP A 212 7.66 5.05 10.14
CA ASP A 212 7.87 6.47 9.83
C ASP A 212 9.21 6.98 10.40
N ALA A 213 9.54 6.59 11.62
CA ALA A 213 10.81 6.95 12.24
C ALA A 213 12.01 6.41 11.44
N PHE A 214 11.91 5.15 10.96
CA PHE A 214 12.93 4.54 10.11
C PHE A 214 12.99 5.19 8.73
N ALA A 215 11.86 5.49 8.10
CA ALA A 215 11.80 6.16 6.80
C ALA A 215 12.44 7.56 6.85
N ASN A 216 12.19 8.31 7.92
CA ASN A 216 12.78 9.63 8.11
C ASN A 216 14.29 9.59 8.40
N ASN A 217 14.80 8.47 8.91
CA ASN A 217 16.21 8.28 9.26
C ASN A 217 16.89 7.17 8.43
N GLU A 218 16.32 6.81 7.27
CA GLU A 218 16.74 5.67 6.45
C GLU A 218 18.23 5.72 6.10
N LYS A 219 18.74 6.90 5.67
CA LYS A 219 20.14 7.08 5.31
C LYS A 219 21.09 6.78 6.47
N PHE A 220 20.71 7.14 7.68
CA PHE A 220 21.51 6.87 8.89
C PHE A 220 21.52 5.37 9.19
N ILE A 221 20.36 4.74 9.24
CA ILE A 221 20.22 3.31 9.59
C ILE A 221 20.92 2.41 8.57
N ARG A 222 20.78 2.70 7.27
CA ARG A 222 21.45 1.91 6.22
C ARG A 222 22.98 2.02 6.19
N GLY A 223 23.56 2.88 7.02
CA GLY A 223 25.01 2.98 7.18
C GLY A 223 25.62 1.90 8.06
N PHE A 224 24.82 1.01 8.68
CA PHE A 224 25.30 -0.03 9.59
C PHE A 224 25.30 -1.41 8.94
N ASP A 225 26.30 -2.22 9.29
CA ASP A 225 26.44 -3.60 8.81
C ASP A 225 25.41 -4.53 9.46
N GLU A 226 25.01 -4.26 10.72
CA GLU A 226 24.01 -4.99 11.47
C GLU A 226 23.03 -4.02 12.15
N ILE A 227 21.73 -4.22 11.91
CA ILE A 227 20.65 -3.45 12.54
C ILE A 227 19.89 -4.39 13.46
N VAL A 228 20.00 -4.18 14.78
CA VAL A 228 19.37 -5.02 15.79
C VAL A 228 18.14 -4.31 16.35
N LEU A 229 16.96 -4.86 16.12
CA LEU A 229 15.69 -4.35 16.64
C LEU A 229 15.44 -4.94 18.02
N ALA A 230 15.34 -4.08 19.03
CA ALA A 230 15.09 -4.45 20.43
C ALA A 230 13.82 -3.74 20.92
N PHE A 231 12.67 -4.10 20.31
CA PHE A 231 11.36 -3.56 20.71
C PHE A 231 10.73 -4.38 21.82
N ASP A 232 9.73 -3.81 22.47
CA ASP A 232 9.11 -4.37 23.68
C ASP A 232 8.51 -5.76 23.45
N ASN A 233 8.62 -6.62 24.45
CA ASN A 233 7.98 -7.94 24.52
C ASN A 233 6.71 -7.87 25.39
N ASP A 234 5.79 -6.98 25.03
CA ASP A 234 4.53 -6.76 25.76
C ASP A 234 3.69 -8.04 25.84
N ALA A 235 3.02 -8.24 26.97
CA ALA A 235 1.95 -9.23 27.05
C ALA A 235 0.82 -8.85 26.09
N ALA A 236 0.37 -9.81 25.26
CA ALA A 236 -0.69 -9.59 24.30
C ALA A 236 -2.01 -9.24 25.00
N ASN A 237 -2.67 -8.18 24.59
CA ASN A 237 -4.07 -7.94 24.95
C ASN A 237 -4.99 -8.97 24.24
N ASP A 238 -6.29 -8.98 24.56
CA ASP A 238 -7.19 -10.00 24.01
C ASP A 238 -7.31 -9.97 22.48
N VAL A 239 -7.12 -8.81 21.86
CA VAL A 239 -7.11 -8.66 20.39
C VAL A 239 -5.78 -9.18 19.81
N GLU A 240 -4.67 -8.92 20.47
CA GLU A 240 -3.34 -9.39 20.07
C GLU A 240 -3.19 -10.90 20.25
N LYS A 241 -3.83 -11.49 21.29
CA LYS A 241 -3.94 -12.95 21.46
C LYS A 241 -4.64 -13.61 20.27
N LEU A 242 -5.69 -12.97 19.73
CA LEU A 242 -6.38 -13.45 18.54
C LEU A 242 -5.50 -13.36 17.29
N LYS A 243 -4.61 -12.36 17.21
CA LYS A 243 -3.68 -12.17 16.09
C LYS A 243 -2.35 -12.94 16.30
N HIS A 244 -2.13 -13.53 17.47
CA HIS A 244 -0.87 -14.18 17.88
C HIS A 244 0.38 -13.27 17.76
N VAL A 245 0.23 -11.95 17.78
CA VAL A 245 1.32 -10.99 17.60
C VAL A 245 1.14 -9.82 18.55
N THR A 246 2.20 -9.45 19.27
CA THR A 246 2.23 -8.24 20.11
C THR A 246 2.63 -7.01 19.30
N LYS A 247 2.39 -5.79 19.83
CA LYS A 247 2.74 -4.54 19.15
C LYS A 247 4.23 -4.41 18.83
N GLY A 248 5.10 -4.81 19.76
CA GLY A 248 6.54 -4.77 19.54
C GLY A 248 7.01 -5.75 18.47
N VAL A 249 6.44 -6.97 18.47
CA VAL A 249 6.69 -7.98 17.41
C VAL A 249 6.17 -7.49 16.05
N GLU A 250 4.95 -6.93 16.00
CA GLU A 250 4.39 -6.37 14.77
C GLU A 250 5.25 -5.22 14.23
N ALA A 251 5.71 -4.32 15.12
CA ALA A 251 6.61 -3.23 14.74
C ALA A 251 7.96 -3.77 14.21
N THR A 252 8.51 -4.82 14.81
CA THR A 252 9.73 -5.50 14.33
C THR A 252 9.52 -6.02 12.91
N HIS A 253 8.42 -6.72 12.64
CA HIS A 253 8.09 -7.22 11.30
C HIS A 253 7.92 -6.08 10.29
N ASN A 254 7.20 -5.03 10.65
CA ASN A 254 6.92 -3.90 9.76
C ASN A 254 8.20 -3.11 9.43
N VAL A 255 9.07 -2.89 10.41
CA VAL A 255 10.35 -2.21 10.21
C VAL A 255 11.31 -3.06 9.37
N ALA A 256 11.42 -4.35 9.67
CA ALA A 256 12.26 -5.26 8.89
C ALA A 256 11.75 -5.38 7.43
N ALA A 257 10.45 -5.44 7.25
CA ALA A 257 9.82 -5.41 5.93
C ALA A 257 10.08 -4.08 5.19
N PHE A 258 10.03 -2.96 5.88
CA PHE A 258 10.35 -1.65 5.30
C PHE A 258 11.81 -1.58 4.84
N LEU A 259 12.74 -2.03 5.68
CA LEU A 259 14.16 -1.99 5.37
C LEU A 259 14.53 -2.90 4.20
N MET A 260 13.86 -4.03 4.03
CA MET A 260 14.13 -5.04 2.98
C MET A 260 15.62 -5.37 2.83
N ALA A 261 16.32 -5.45 3.96
CA ALA A 261 17.75 -5.64 4.01
C ALA A 261 18.08 -6.99 4.67
N ASP A 262 19.16 -7.61 4.22
CA ASP A 262 19.65 -8.89 4.74
C ASP A 262 20.45 -8.77 6.05
N ASN A 263 20.65 -7.55 6.53
CA ASN A 263 21.42 -7.21 7.73
C ASN A 263 20.52 -6.79 8.92
N VAL A 264 19.25 -7.12 8.89
CA VAL A 264 18.30 -6.86 10.00
C VAL A 264 18.23 -8.06 10.93
N TYR A 265 18.34 -7.78 12.23
CA TYR A 265 18.28 -8.75 13.32
C TYR A 265 17.28 -8.27 14.36
N HIS A 266 16.81 -9.17 15.22
CA HIS A 266 16.02 -8.83 16.39
C HIS A 266 16.54 -9.54 17.62
N VAL A 267 16.24 -9.00 18.80
CA VAL A 267 16.57 -9.67 20.06
C VAL A 267 15.53 -10.72 20.41
N GLN A 268 15.94 -11.75 21.14
CA GLN A 268 15.05 -12.70 21.80
C GLN A 268 15.10 -12.46 23.30
N TYR A 269 13.97 -12.09 23.87
CA TYR A 269 13.87 -11.94 25.31
C TYR A 269 13.94 -13.31 26.02
N PRO A 270 14.46 -13.37 27.24
CA PRO A 270 14.62 -14.63 27.98
C PRO A 270 13.30 -15.24 28.47
N SER A 271 12.20 -14.58 28.25
CA SER A 271 10.84 -15.02 28.60
C SER A 271 9.97 -15.14 27.36
N GLU A 272 9.02 -16.07 27.39
CA GLU A 272 8.02 -16.19 26.32
C GLU A 272 7.10 -14.97 26.29
N VAL A 273 6.56 -14.66 25.10
CA VAL A 273 5.50 -13.67 24.95
C VAL A 273 4.29 -14.14 25.76
N ASN A 274 3.72 -13.25 26.58
CA ASN A 274 2.62 -13.52 27.52
C ASN A 274 3.00 -14.23 28.83
N ASP A 275 4.29 -14.37 29.14
CA ASP A 275 4.71 -14.80 30.43
C ASP A 275 4.39 -13.67 31.49
N PRO A 276 3.50 -13.88 32.47
CA PRO A 276 3.15 -12.83 33.44
C PRO A 276 4.30 -12.45 34.35
N GLU A 277 5.32 -13.32 34.50
CA GLU A 277 6.55 -13.07 35.23
C GLU A 277 7.72 -12.71 34.30
N GLY A 278 7.47 -12.63 32.98
CA GLY A 278 8.45 -12.35 31.98
C GLY A 278 8.87 -10.88 31.91
N TYR A 279 10.03 -10.65 31.31
CA TYR A 279 10.55 -9.29 31.12
C TYR A 279 9.97 -8.69 29.86
N LYS A 280 9.35 -7.51 30.02
CA LYS A 280 8.69 -6.80 28.96
C LYS A 280 9.67 -6.07 28.04
N ASP A 281 10.66 -5.40 28.63
CA ASP A 281 11.57 -4.50 27.94
C ASP A 281 13.01 -4.60 28.49
N ILE A 282 13.94 -3.93 27.84
CA ILE A 282 15.35 -3.88 28.27
C ILE A 282 15.51 -3.24 29.65
N ARG A 283 14.66 -2.27 29.95
CA ARG A 283 14.71 -1.58 31.25
C ARG A 283 14.30 -2.51 32.40
N ASP A 284 13.33 -3.39 32.21
CA ASP A 284 12.91 -4.39 33.19
C ASP A 284 14.07 -5.35 33.51
N LEU A 285 14.74 -5.87 32.47
CA LEU A 285 15.95 -6.68 32.63
C LEU A 285 17.07 -5.91 33.36
N PHE A 286 17.24 -4.64 33.04
CA PHE A 286 18.23 -3.79 33.70
C PHE A 286 17.92 -3.57 35.18
N GLN A 287 16.63 -3.33 35.53
CA GLN A 287 16.17 -3.21 36.90
C GLN A 287 16.35 -4.52 37.71
N ALA A 288 16.13 -5.64 37.04
CA ALA A 288 16.40 -6.98 37.61
C ALA A 288 17.88 -7.33 37.68
N LYS A 289 18.78 -6.41 37.28
CA LYS A 289 20.25 -6.58 37.22
C LYS A 289 20.72 -7.72 36.32
N LYS A 290 19.99 -8.03 35.28
CA LYS A 290 20.27 -9.09 34.28
C LYS A 290 21.19 -8.58 33.16
N PHE A 291 22.29 -7.90 33.53
CA PHE A 291 23.18 -7.21 32.60
C PHE A 291 23.84 -8.17 31.61
N GLU A 292 24.24 -9.36 32.04
CA GLU A 292 24.85 -10.34 31.14
C GLU A 292 23.84 -10.86 30.10
N GLN A 293 22.58 -11.05 30.50
CA GLN A 293 21.52 -11.45 29.54
C GLN A 293 21.27 -10.37 28.51
N ILE A 294 21.18 -9.10 28.88
CA ILE A 294 21.04 -7.97 27.94
C ILE A 294 22.21 -7.97 26.96
N HIS A 295 23.44 -8.09 27.46
CA HIS A 295 24.62 -8.13 26.61
C HIS A 295 24.60 -9.33 25.63
N ASP A 296 24.22 -10.51 26.10
CA ASP A 296 24.14 -11.71 25.28
C ASP A 296 23.06 -11.60 24.20
N MET A 297 21.92 -10.97 24.48
CA MET A 297 20.88 -10.66 23.49
C MET A 297 21.41 -9.79 22.35
N PHE A 298 22.24 -8.79 22.68
CA PHE A 298 22.85 -7.90 21.69
C PHE A 298 24.03 -8.53 20.96
N LYS A 299 24.75 -9.42 21.60
CA LYS A 299 25.88 -10.13 21.02
C LYS A 299 25.44 -11.22 20.06
N ASN A 300 24.34 -11.90 20.37
CA ASN A 300 23.80 -13.03 19.64
C ASN A 300 22.35 -12.75 19.16
N PRO A 301 22.11 -11.66 18.41
CA PRO A 301 20.78 -11.36 17.92
C PRO A 301 20.38 -12.38 16.87
N ILE A 302 19.08 -12.64 16.74
CA ILE A 302 18.53 -13.53 15.72
C ILE A 302 18.40 -12.77 14.42
N LYS A 303 18.95 -13.31 13.34
CA LYS A 303 18.77 -12.74 12.00
C LYS A 303 17.28 -12.73 11.68
N TYR A 304 16.76 -11.57 11.32
CA TYR A 304 15.39 -11.49 10.82
C TYR A 304 15.33 -12.22 9.47
N VAL A 305 14.61 -13.32 9.47
CA VAL A 305 14.28 -14.03 8.25
C VAL A 305 12.86 -13.63 7.93
N PRO A 306 12.61 -12.86 6.85
CA PRO A 306 11.25 -12.68 6.37
C PRO A 306 10.65 -14.07 6.17
N ASP A 307 9.35 -14.25 6.34
CA ASP A 307 8.58 -15.52 6.33
C ASP A 307 8.89 -16.51 5.18
N ALA A 308 10.05 -16.39 4.56
CA ALA A 308 10.45 -17.14 3.38
C ALA A 308 11.01 -18.54 3.68
N VAL A 309 11.53 -18.78 4.90
CA VAL A 309 12.08 -20.09 5.29
C VAL A 309 11.51 -20.45 6.66
N ALA A 310 10.49 -21.28 6.66
CA ALA A 310 9.91 -21.80 7.87
C ALA A 310 10.34 -23.25 8.09
N GLY A 311 10.68 -23.59 9.33
CA GLY A 311 10.83 -24.98 9.75
C GLY A 311 9.47 -25.67 9.86
N LEU A 312 9.41 -26.99 9.82
CA LEU A 312 8.16 -27.72 10.06
C LEU A 312 7.56 -27.44 11.43
N SER A 313 8.38 -27.08 12.40
CA SER A 313 7.96 -26.65 13.75
C SER A 313 7.17 -25.34 13.76
N ASP A 314 7.31 -24.50 12.75
CA ASP A 314 6.67 -23.20 12.66
C ASP A 314 5.22 -23.30 12.17
N PHE A 315 4.82 -24.48 11.74
CA PHE A 315 3.46 -24.77 11.28
C PHE A 315 2.70 -25.54 12.36
N SER A 316 1.66 -24.92 12.89
CA SER A 316 0.74 -25.62 13.78
C SER A 316 -0.11 -26.65 12.98
N ILE A 317 -0.59 -27.68 13.66
CA ILE A 317 -1.55 -28.63 13.06
C ILE A 317 -2.82 -27.90 12.58
N GLU A 318 -3.20 -26.83 13.27
CA GLU A 318 -4.35 -25.98 12.92
C GLU A 318 -4.11 -25.25 11.59
N ASP A 319 -2.91 -24.68 11.40
CA ASP A 319 -2.52 -24.03 10.14
C ASP A 319 -2.56 -25.01 8.96
N LEU A 320 -2.04 -26.21 9.17
CA LEU A 320 -2.02 -27.28 8.14
C LEU A 320 -3.44 -27.81 7.83
N ARG A 321 -4.38 -27.66 8.76
CA ARG A 321 -5.79 -28.08 8.61
C ARG A 321 -6.73 -26.97 8.21
N LYS A 322 -6.24 -25.73 8.07
CA LYS A 322 -7.07 -24.63 7.59
C LYS A 322 -7.68 -24.98 6.25
N LYS A 323 -9.01 -24.99 6.20
CA LYS A 323 -9.75 -25.17 4.95
C LYS A 323 -9.52 -23.93 4.07
N SER A 324 -9.61 -24.13 2.75
CA SER A 324 -9.66 -23.01 1.80
C SER A 324 -10.77 -22.03 2.25
N THR A 325 -10.36 -20.81 2.59
CA THR A 325 -11.26 -19.73 2.97
C THR A 325 -12.05 -19.23 1.74
N ASN A 326 -13.21 -18.67 1.96
CA ASN A 326 -13.91 -17.89 0.94
C ASN A 326 -13.34 -16.46 0.95
N GLY A 327 -12.96 -15.96 -0.21
CA GLY A 327 -12.55 -14.57 -0.39
C GLY A 327 -13.74 -13.64 -0.59
N VAL A 328 -13.47 -12.36 -0.94
CA VAL A 328 -14.50 -11.37 -1.25
C VAL A 328 -15.41 -11.87 -2.36
N ASP A 329 -16.70 -11.83 -2.12
CA ASP A 329 -17.72 -12.30 -3.06
C ASP A 329 -17.95 -11.27 -4.18
N ILE A 330 -17.79 -11.71 -5.43
CA ILE A 330 -18.10 -10.95 -6.65
C ILE A 330 -19.28 -11.56 -7.43
N GLY A 331 -19.98 -12.52 -6.81
CA GLY A 331 -21.00 -13.34 -7.49
C GLY A 331 -22.25 -12.59 -7.90
N ALA A 332 -22.52 -11.41 -7.35
CA ALA A 332 -23.64 -10.58 -7.74
C ALA A 332 -23.56 -10.15 -9.22
N GLU A 333 -22.36 -9.85 -9.71
CA GLU A 333 -22.10 -9.45 -11.11
C GLU A 333 -21.53 -10.61 -11.94
N PHE A 334 -20.74 -11.52 -11.31
CA PHE A 334 -19.96 -12.55 -11.98
C PHE A 334 -20.12 -13.92 -11.31
N PRO A 335 -21.30 -14.55 -11.36
CA PRO A 335 -21.62 -15.75 -10.57
C PRO A 335 -20.79 -16.98 -10.94
N LYS A 336 -20.49 -17.20 -12.23
CA LYS A 336 -19.68 -18.34 -12.67
C LYS A 336 -18.21 -18.11 -12.36
N LEU A 337 -17.70 -16.86 -12.55
CA LEU A 337 -16.34 -16.48 -12.17
C LEU A 337 -16.15 -16.62 -10.66
N GLN A 338 -17.09 -16.15 -9.84
CA GLN A 338 -17.07 -16.33 -8.39
C GLN A 338 -16.92 -17.80 -8.00
N LYS A 339 -17.71 -18.67 -8.60
CA LYS A 339 -17.64 -20.12 -8.35
C LYS A 339 -16.28 -20.71 -8.74
N MET A 340 -15.66 -20.21 -9.84
CA MET A 340 -14.36 -20.65 -10.30
C MET A 340 -13.23 -20.15 -9.40
N LEU A 341 -13.29 -18.92 -8.90
CA LEU A 341 -12.25 -18.29 -8.07
C LEU A 341 -12.42 -18.59 -6.58
N LYS A 342 -13.63 -18.87 -6.12
CA LYS A 342 -14.03 -18.90 -4.70
C LYS A 342 -13.86 -17.54 -4.01
N GLY A 343 -13.98 -16.45 -4.77
CA GLY A 343 -13.78 -15.09 -4.31
C GLY A 343 -12.37 -14.55 -4.50
N LEU A 344 -12.18 -13.31 -4.07
CA LEU A 344 -10.89 -12.60 -4.13
C LEU A 344 -10.19 -12.71 -2.79
N HIS A 345 -8.95 -13.20 -2.78
CA HIS A 345 -8.22 -13.53 -1.56
C HIS A 345 -7.05 -12.57 -1.32
N LYS A 346 -6.87 -12.14 -0.07
CA LYS A 346 -5.64 -11.44 0.34
C LYS A 346 -4.39 -12.31 0.08
N GLY A 347 -3.23 -11.68 -0.08
CA GLY A 347 -2.00 -12.37 -0.45
C GLY A 347 -1.93 -12.85 -1.89
N THR A 348 -2.82 -12.37 -2.79
CA THR A 348 -2.87 -12.77 -4.20
C THR A 348 -2.78 -11.62 -5.18
N LEU A 349 -2.05 -11.87 -6.28
CA LEU A 349 -1.97 -10.99 -7.44
C LEU A 349 -2.87 -11.56 -8.54
N VAL A 350 -3.92 -10.81 -8.90
CA VAL A 350 -4.88 -11.16 -9.95
C VAL A 350 -4.68 -10.21 -11.12
N MET A 351 -4.61 -10.74 -12.32
CA MET A 351 -4.50 -9.97 -13.55
C MET A 351 -5.79 -10.01 -14.34
N LEU A 352 -6.27 -8.84 -14.74
CA LEU A 352 -7.36 -8.65 -15.68
C LEU A 352 -6.79 -8.18 -17.00
N THR A 353 -7.05 -8.89 -18.09
CA THR A 353 -6.46 -8.57 -19.40
C THR A 353 -7.46 -8.73 -20.53
N GLY A 354 -7.22 -8.04 -21.62
CA GLY A 354 -8.10 -8.08 -22.81
C GLY A 354 -7.70 -7.03 -23.83
N PRO A 355 -8.34 -7.02 -25.01
CA PRO A 355 -8.09 -6.02 -26.03
C PRO A 355 -8.43 -4.60 -25.56
N SER A 356 -7.84 -3.58 -26.19
CA SER A 356 -8.24 -2.19 -25.95
C SER A 356 -9.72 -2.02 -26.33
N GLY A 357 -10.47 -1.28 -25.52
CA GLY A 357 -11.91 -1.15 -25.70
C GLY A 357 -12.74 -2.41 -25.34
N GLY A 358 -12.12 -3.52 -24.90
CA GLY A 358 -12.79 -4.78 -24.60
C GLY A 358 -13.61 -4.82 -23.30
N GLY A 359 -13.71 -3.73 -22.52
CA GLY A 359 -14.50 -3.68 -21.28
C GLY A 359 -13.74 -4.00 -20.02
N LYS A 360 -12.39 -4.09 -20.05
CA LYS A 360 -11.56 -4.35 -18.86
C LYS A 360 -11.83 -3.39 -17.71
N THR A 361 -11.76 -2.09 -17.95
CA THR A 361 -12.02 -1.06 -16.95
C THR A 361 -13.43 -1.15 -16.39
N THR A 362 -14.44 -1.45 -17.22
CA THR A 362 -15.82 -1.66 -16.77
C THR A 362 -15.91 -2.85 -15.80
N VAL A 363 -15.30 -3.98 -16.16
CA VAL A 363 -15.26 -5.16 -15.28
C VAL A 363 -14.49 -4.87 -13.99
N ALA A 364 -13.37 -4.14 -14.08
CA ALA A 364 -12.59 -3.74 -12.90
C ALA A 364 -13.40 -2.84 -11.96
N LYS A 365 -14.09 -1.83 -12.47
CA LYS A 365 -14.95 -0.93 -11.69
C LYS A 365 -16.11 -1.67 -11.00
N LYS A 366 -16.65 -2.73 -11.62
CA LYS A 366 -17.62 -3.62 -10.96
C LYS A 366 -16.97 -4.41 -9.82
N ILE A 367 -15.78 -4.93 -10.02
CA ILE A 367 -15.02 -5.63 -8.96
C ILE A 367 -14.67 -4.66 -7.82
N GLU A 368 -14.22 -3.45 -8.10
CA GLU A 368 -13.97 -2.40 -7.11
C GLU A 368 -15.21 -2.11 -6.25
N HIS A 369 -16.35 -1.96 -6.90
CA HIS A 369 -17.61 -1.73 -6.20
C HIS A 369 -17.99 -2.91 -5.30
N GLN A 370 -17.80 -4.17 -5.75
CA GLN A 370 -18.06 -5.34 -4.90
C GLN A 370 -17.09 -5.41 -3.70
N ILE A 371 -15.80 -5.08 -3.88
CA ILE A 371 -14.84 -4.99 -2.77
C ILE A 371 -15.26 -3.89 -1.80
N ALA A 372 -15.61 -2.71 -2.29
CA ALA A 372 -16.02 -1.58 -1.47
C ALA A 372 -17.27 -1.90 -0.66
N LYS A 373 -18.29 -2.51 -1.29
CA LYS A 373 -19.51 -2.99 -0.62
C LYS A 373 -19.22 -4.02 0.47
N TYR A 374 -18.34 -4.98 0.18
CA TYR A 374 -17.88 -5.97 1.15
C TYR A 374 -17.25 -5.32 2.39
N LEU A 375 -16.43 -4.28 2.20
CA LEU A 375 -15.76 -3.59 3.29
C LEU A 375 -16.71 -2.71 4.12
N MET A 376 -17.78 -2.21 3.51
CA MET A 376 -18.77 -1.34 4.16
C MET A 376 -19.83 -2.11 4.95
N ASP A 377 -20.19 -3.30 4.50
CA ASP A 377 -21.26 -4.11 5.12
C ASP A 377 -20.70 -5.41 5.71
N PRO A 378 -20.39 -5.43 7.01
CA PRO A 378 -19.89 -6.63 7.67
C PRO A 378 -20.88 -7.80 7.68
N THR A 379 -22.16 -7.58 7.41
CA THR A 379 -23.16 -8.66 7.34
C THR A 379 -23.05 -9.45 6.04
N VAL A 380 -22.55 -8.84 4.98
CA VAL A 380 -22.22 -9.47 3.69
C VAL A 380 -20.85 -10.16 3.74
N ALA A 381 -20.01 -9.75 4.67
CA ALA A 381 -18.67 -10.28 4.87
C ALA A 381 -18.69 -11.69 5.44
N LYS A 382 -18.95 -12.68 4.58
CA LYS A 382 -18.85 -14.11 4.94
C LYS A 382 -17.43 -14.67 4.77
N ALA A 383 -16.46 -13.83 4.49
CA ALA A 383 -15.06 -14.27 4.38
C ALA A 383 -14.47 -14.49 5.77
N ASP A 384 -13.75 -15.58 5.89
CA ASP A 384 -13.07 -15.98 7.15
C ASP A 384 -11.93 -15.02 7.53
N ASP A 385 -11.51 -14.14 6.60
CA ASP A 385 -10.40 -13.19 6.73
C ASP A 385 -10.84 -11.71 6.76
N TYR A 386 -12.14 -11.43 7.02
CA TYR A 386 -12.64 -10.06 7.15
C TYR A 386 -11.96 -9.34 8.32
N ASP A 387 -11.41 -8.17 8.04
CA ASP A 387 -10.89 -7.25 9.05
C ASP A 387 -11.59 -5.89 8.90
N PRO A 388 -12.24 -5.38 9.95
CA PRO A 388 -12.93 -4.09 9.91
C PRO A 388 -11.99 -2.90 9.67
N GLU A 389 -10.69 -3.07 9.83
CA GLU A 389 -9.69 -2.04 9.51
C GLU A 389 -9.26 -2.04 8.03
N ASP A 390 -9.60 -3.08 7.27
CA ASP A 390 -9.23 -3.17 5.86
C ASP A 390 -9.88 -2.07 5.01
N ARG A 391 -9.13 -1.59 4.02
CA ARG A 391 -9.55 -0.58 3.05
C ARG A 391 -9.19 -0.96 1.64
N LEU A 392 -9.97 -0.43 0.69
CA LEU A 392 -9.69 -0.45 -0.73
C LEU A 392 -8.84 0.76 -1.12
N CYS A 393 -7.78 0.54 -1.89
CA CYS A 393 -7.01 1.58 -2.56
C CYS A 393 -7.23 1.50 -4.08
N MET A 394 -7.73 2.56 -4.68
CA MET A 394 -7.94 2.69 -6.11
C MET A 394 -6.79 3.50 -6.71
N ILE A 395 -6.08 2.91 -7.67
CA ILE A 395 -4.94 3.52 -8.36
C ILE A 395 -5.27 3.54 -9.85
N HIS A 396 -5.86 4.63 -10.30
CA HIS A 396 -6.21 4.86 -11.69
C HIS A 396 -5.23 5.87 -12.27
N LEU A 397 -4.35 5.43 -13.16
CA LEU A 397 -3.28 6.26 -13.71
C LEU A 397 -3.67 7.00 -14.98
N GLU A 398 -4.84 6.69 -15.56
CA GLU A 398 -5.40 7.31 -16.77
C GLU A 398 -6.72 8.04 -16.52
N GLU A 399 -7.18 8.11 -15.30
CA GLU A 399 -8.49 8.65 -14.92
C GLU A 399 -8.35 9.59 -13.73
N ASP A 400 -9.12 10.65 -13.69
CA ASP A 400 -9.13 11.55 -12.55
C ASP A 400 -9.77 10.89 -11.30
N PRO A 401 -9.30 11.21 -10.10
CA PRO A 401 -9.83 10.65 -8.85
C PRO A 401 -11.34 10.85 -8.69
N GLU A 402 -11.88 11.97 -9.17
CA GLU A 402 -13.29 12.32 -9.13
C GLU A 402 -14.12 11.38 -10.03
N GLU A 403 -13.59 11.00 -11.19
CA GLU A 403 -14.22 10.03 -12.10
C GLU A 403 -14.27 8.64 -11.48
N ALA A 404 -13.17 8.22 -10.85
CA ALA A 404 -13.11 6.95 -10.13
C ALA A 404 -14.17 6.87 -9.01
N ILE A 405 -14.34 7.95 -8.24
CA ILE A 405 -15.34 8.03 -7.17
C ILE A 405 -16.77 8.01 -7.74
N ASN A 406 -17.04 8.79 -8.78
CA ASN A 406 -18.36 8.82 -9.43
C ASN A 406 -18.73 7.46 -10.03
N SER A 407 -17.75 6.68 -10.49
CA SER A 407 -18.00 5.33 -10.98
C SER A 407 -18.51 4.37 -9.88
N LEU A 408 -18.05 4.54 -8.64
CA LEU A 408 -18.58 3.80 -7.49
C LEU A 408 -20.04 4.17 -7.20
N TYR A 409 -20.37 5.47 -7.26
CA TYR A 409 -21.74 5.94 -7.03
C TYR A 409 -22.70 5.45 -8.12
N ALA A 410 -22.31 5.55 -9.40
CA ALA A 410 -23.07 5.02 -10.52
C ALA A 410 -23.37 3.52 -10.34
N ASN A 411 -22.36 2.73 -9.99
CA ASN A 411 -22.52 1.30 -9.74
C ASN A 411 -23.42 1.00 -8.55
N GLN A 412 -23.35 1.77 -7.47
CA GLN A 412 -24.22 1.59 -6.31
C GLN A 412 -25.67 1.89 -6.63
N LEU A 413 -25.91 2.92 -7.40
CA LEU A 413 -27.24 3.37 -7.80
C LEU A 413 -27.84 2.53 -8.93
N GLY A 414 -27.00 1.79 -9.66
CA GLY A 414 -27.41 0.98 -10.81
C GLY A 414 -27.62 1.82 -12.05
N TYR A 415 -26.80 2.83 -12.26
CA TYR A 415 -26.74 3.62 -13.50
C TYR A 415 -25.51 3.25 -14.31
N ASP A 416 -25.59 3.44 -15.62
CA ASP A 416 -24.41 3.35 -16.47
C ASP A 416 -23.41 4.43 -16.11
N ILE A 417 -22.13 4.03 -15.98
CA ILE A 417 -21.07 4.92 -15.49
C ILE A 417 -20.89 6.12 -16.43
N LYS A 418 -20.88 5.89 -17.76
CA LYS A 418 -20.66 6.94 -18.73
C LYS A 418 -21.81 7.97 -18.72
N ASN A 419 -23.04 7.48 -18.76
CA ASN A 419 -24.22 8.33 -18.74
C ASN A 419 -24.34 9.13 -17.42
N PHE A 420 -24.01 8.49 -16.31
CA PHE A 420 -23.99 9.17 -15.00
C PHE A 420 -22.93 10.26 -14.93
N MET A 421 -21.73 10.01 -15.48
CA MET A 421 -20.62 10.99 -15.46
C MET A 421 -20.85 12.17 -16.41
N GLU A 422 -21.60 12.00 -17.51
CA GLU A 422 -21.95 13.10 -18.41
C GLU A 422 -22.74 14.20 -17.69
N ASP A 423 -23.69 13.82 -16.85
CA ASP A 423 -24.48 14.76 -16.04
C ASP A 423 -25.09 14.08 -14.80
N PRO A 424 -24.35 13.99 -13.67
CA PRO A 424 -24.87 13.38 -12.46
C PRO A 424 -26.15 14.05 -11.92
N SER A 425 -26.38 15.31 -12.26
CA SER A 425 -27.59 16.07 -11.81
C SER A 425 -28.89 15.56 -12.42
N LYS A 426 -28.83 14.83 -13.51
CA LYS A 426 -30.02 14.15 -14.07
C LYS A 426 -30.50 12.97 -13.24
N TYR A 427 -29.62 12.39 -12.45
CA TYR A 427 -29.85 11.17 -11.68
C TYR A 427 -30.01 11.40 -10.19
N LEU A 428 -29.40 12.47 -9.65
CA LEU A 428 -29.38 12.79 -8.24
C LEU A 428 -29.63 14.27 -7.99
N THR A 429 -30.41 14.57 -6.99
CA THR A 429 -30.45 15.90 -6.38
C THR A 429 -29.16 16.16 -5.61
N GLU A 430 -28.84 17.44 -5.35
CA GLU A 430 -27.68 17.79 -4.51
C GLU A 430 -27.69 17.10 -3.13
N GLN A 431 -28.86 16.96 -2.53
CA GLN A 431 -29.00 16.34 -1.22
C GLN A 431 -28.71 14.83 -1.28
N GLU A 432 -29.27 14.12 -2.25
CA GLU A 432 -29.02 12.68 -2.44
C GLU A 432 -27.53 12.42 -2.73
N HIS A 433 -26.90 13.27 -3.55
CA HIS A 433 -25.46 13.15 -3.82
C HIS A 433 -24.64 13.40 -2.55
N PHE A 434 -25.03 14.39 -1.75
CA PHE A 434 -24.40 14.67 -0.47
C PHE A 434 -24.55 13.51 0.51
N ASP A 435 -25.75 12.90 0.62
CA ASP A 435 -26.03 11.82 1.55
C ASP A 435 -25.25 10.56 1.18
N ILE A 436 -25.17 10.22 -0.10
CA ILE A 436 -24.36 9.11 -0.60
C ILE A 436 -22.88 9.37 -0.29
N HIS A 437 -22.37 10.54 -0.68
CA HIS A 437 -20.98 10.91 -0.42
C HIS A 437 -20.66 10.84 1.07
N LYS A 438 -21.54 11.36 1.91
CA LYS A 438 -21.39 11.31 3.37
C LYS A 438 -21.32 9.88 3.90
N ALA A 439 -22.17 8.98 3.42
CA ALA A 439 -22.15 7.58 3.83
C ALA A 439 -20.80 6.89 3.51
N TRP A 440 -20.22 7.18 2.35
CA TRP A 440 -18.90 6.65 1.97
C TRP A 440 -17.76 7.27 2.79
N VAL A 441 -17.86 8.58 3.10
CA VAL A 441 -16.89 9.27 3.96
C VAL A 441 -16.93 8.73 5.39
N ASP A 442 -18.14 8.57 5.95
CA ASP A 442 -18.33 8.07 7.32
C ASP A 442 -17.86 6.61 7.46
N ALA A 443 -18.00 5.79 6.42
CA ALA A 443 -17.50 4.42 6.41
C ALA A 443 -15.95 4.33 6.40
N ASP A 444 -15.27 5.33 5.87
CA ASP A 444 -13.79 5.44 5.78
C ASP A 444 -13.09 4.22 5.17
N LYS A 445 -13.71 3.56 4.17
CA LYS A 445 -13.22 2.30 3.58
C LYS A 445 -12.42 2.45 2.30
N ILE A 446 -12.36 3.67 1.73
CA ILE A 446 -11.75 3.90 0.42
C ILE A 446 -10.61 4.90 0.51
N ARG A 447 -9.56 4.62 -0.24
CA ARG A 447 -8.47 5.55 -0.54
C ARG A 447 -8.28 5.64 -2.04
N VAL A 448 -8.19 6.84 -2.56
CA VAL A 448 -7.92 7.09 -3.97
C VAL A 448 -6.52 7.68 -4.12
N PHE A 449 -5.75 7.10 -5.03
CA PHE A 449 -4.39 7.56 -5.30
C PHE A 449 -4.42 8.75 -6.26
N ARG A 450 -3.99 9.92 -5.78
CA ARG A 450 -3.97 11.16 -6.56
C ARG A 450 -2.68 11.25 -7.38
N HIS A 451 -2.65 10.55 -8.49
CA HIS A 451 -1.56 10.63 -9.46
C HIS A 451 -2.11 10.29 -10.84
N PHE A 452 -1.85 11.13 -11.81
CA PHE A 452 -2.19 10.93 -13.21
C PHE A 452 -0.90 10.70 -14.00
N GLY A 453 -0.92 9.73 -14.91
CA GLY A 453 0.21 9.42 -15.77
C GLY A 453 1.18 8.38 -15.21
N SER A 454 2.38 8.33 -15.77
CA SER A 454 3.36 7.30 -15.44
C SER A 454 4.02 7.49 -14.09
N ILE A 455 4.35 6.38 -13.43
CA ILE A 455 5.03 6.34 -12.13
C ILE A 455 6.12 5.25 -12.14
N PRO A 456 7.37 5.55 -11.71
CA PRO A 456 8.41 4.54 -11.59
C PRO A 456 8.03 3.41 -10.61
N VAL A 457 8.43 2.17 -10.92
CA VAL A 457 8.07 0.97 -10.12
C VAL A 457 8.43 1.14 -8.64
N ASN A 458 9.65 1.62 -8.34
CA ASN A 458 10.12 1.78 -6.96
C ASN A 458 9.31 2.84 -6.19
N ASP A 459 8.89 3.91 -6.88
CA ASP A 459 8.04 4.95 -6.28
C ASP A 459 6.64 4.40 -6.01
N LEU A 460 6.07 3.64 -6.95
CA LEU A 460 4.81 2.94 -6.76
C LEU A 460 4.87 2.01 -5.53
N ILE A 461 5.87 1.13 -5.46
CA ILE A 461 6.03 0.21 -4.32
C ILE A 461 6.17 0.96 -3.00
N THR A 462 6.92 2.07 -2.98
CA THR A 462 7.03 2.92 -1.79
C THR A 462 5.68 3.50 -1.38
N LYS A 463 4.87 3.96 -2.34
CA LYS A 463 3.52 4.46 -2.09
C LYS A 463 2.58 3.35 -1.62
N LEU A 464 2.64 2.18 -2.24
CA LEU A 464 1.87 1.01 -1.80
C LEU A 464 2.17 0.64 -0.35
N LYS A 465 3.46 0.64 0.06
CA LYS A 465 3.84 0.42 1.46
C LYS A 465 3.20 1.44 2.39
N GLN A 466 3.23 2.73 2.03
CA GLN A 466 2.57 3.77 2.82
C GLN A 466 1.06 3.53 2.91
N MET A 467 0.39 3.16 1.80
CA MET A 467 -1.04 2.87 1.80
C MET A 467 -1.39 1.68 2.71
N VAL A 468 -0.58 0.63 2.69
CA VAL A 468 -0.80 -0.55 3.53
C VAL A 468 -0.50 -0.27 5.01
N CYS A 469 0.63 0.37 5.31
CA CYS A 469 1.07 0.57 6.70
C CYS A 469 0.31 1.70 7.41
N LEU A 470 -0.03 2.80 6.70
CA LEU A 470 -0.66 3.97 7.31
C LEU A 470 -2.19 3.96 7.20
N TYR A 471 -2.73 3.33 6.15
CA TYR A 471 -4.16 3.37 5.86
C TYR A 471 -4.82 1.99 5.82
N HIS A 472 -4.10 0.92 6.13
CA HIS A 472 -4.60 -0.47 6.14
C HIS A 472 -5.25 -0.89 4.81
N CYS A 473 -4.73 -0.41 3.67
CA CYS A 473 -5.22 -0.78 2.35
C CYS A 473 -4.83 -2.22 2.02
N ARG A 474 -5.72 -3.18 2.23
CA ARG A 474 -5.49 -4.61 1.96
C ARG A 474 -6.04 -5.05 0.61
N TYR A 475 -6.85 -4.24 -0.02
CA TYR A 475 -7.35 -4.44 -1.38
C TYR A 475 -6.90 -3.28 -2.25
N ILE A 476 -6.23 -3.58 -3.36
CA ILE A 476 -5.62 -2.59 -4.25
C ILE A 476 -6.04 -2.90 -5.67
N VAL A 477 -6.52 -1.92 -6.41
CA VAL A 477 -6.77 -2.03 -7.84
C VAL A 477 -5.88 -1.05 -8.58
N LEU A 478 -5.12 -1.55 -9.56
CA LEU A 478 -4.15 -0.80 -10.37
C LEU A 478 -4.59 -0.81 -11.85
N ASP A 479 -5.13 0.27 -12.33
CA ASP A 479 -5.48 0.54 -13.73
C ASP A 479 -4.56 1.63 -14.31
N HIS A 480 -3.62 1.32 -15.21
CA HIS A 480 -3.17 0.01 -15.64
C HIS A 480 -1.63 -0.09 -15.57
N LEU A 481 -1.14 -1.32 -15.60
CA LEU A 481 0.29 -1.65 -15.40
C LEU A 481 1.25 -0.99 -16.40
N SER A 482 0.85 -0.77 -17.67
CA SER A 482 1.73 -0.15 -18.67
C SER A 482 2.13 1.29 -18.33
N MET A 483 1.32 2.02 -17.55
CA MET A 483 1.64 3.37 -17.10
C MET A 483 2.78 3.40 -16.06
N VAL A 484 3.02 2.29 -15.39
CA VAL A 484 4.13 2.17 -14.42
C VAL A 484 5.50 2.28 -15.09
N ILE A 485 5.57 2.04 -16.40
CA ILE A 485 6.82 2.03 -17.17
C ILE A 485 6.87 3.06 -18.29
N SER A 486 5.73 3.63 -18.74
CA SER A 486 5.60 4.50 -19.92
C SER A 486 6.20 5.87 -19.69
N GLY A 487 6.97 6.26 -18.90
CA GLY A 487 7.61 7.60 -18.73
C GLY A 487 9.12 7.51 -18.55
N LEU A 488 9.63 6.30 -18.52
CA LEU A 488 11.05 6.06 -18.35
C LEU A 488 11.69 5.95 -19.75
N ASN A 489 12.79 6.66 -19.98
CA ASN A 489 13.67 6.44 -21.13
C ASN A 489 14.35 5.07 -21.04
N VAL A 490 13.55 4.00 -21.03
CA VAL A 490 14.04 2.64 -20.80
C VAL A 490 14.26 1.96 -22.14
N LYS A 491 15.47 1.49 -22.37
CA LYS A 491 15.82 0.71 -23.55
C LYS A 491 15.11 -0.65 -23.62
N ASP A 492 14.49 -1.10 -22.53
CA ASP A 492 13.85 -2.44 -22.43
C ASP A 492 12.61 -2.42 -21.53
N GLU A 493 11.48 -2.01 -22.10
CA GLU A 493 10.15 -2.00 -21.48
C GLU A 493 9.77 -3.36 -20.86
N ARG A 494 10.25 -4.44 -21.47
CA ARG A 494 9.96 -5.80 -21.02
C ARG A 494 10.58 -6.11 -19.67
N LYS A 495 11.84 -5.70 -19.45
CA LYS A 495 12.52 -5.92 -18.16
C LYS A 495 11.87 -5.14 -17.04
N GLU A 496 11.42 -3.91 -17.31
CA GLU A 496 10.73 -3.11 -16.31
C GLU A 496 9.36 -3.71 -15.94
N LEU A 497 8.62 -4.26 -16.92
CA LEU A 497 7.39 -5.00 -16.63
C LEU A 497 7.66 -6.24 -15.77
N ASP A 498 8.72 -6.98 -16.06
CA ASP A 498 9.12 -8.15 -15.28
C ASP A 498 9.48 -7.77 -13.84
N LEU A 499 10.22 -6.68 -13.68
CA LEU A 499 10.57 -6.13 -12.38
C LEU A 499 9.32 -5.69 -11.60
N ALA A 500 8.41 -4.94 -12.25
CA ALA A 500 7.15 -4.50 -11.65
C ALA A 500 6.31 -5.69 -11.17
N MET A 501 6.11 -6.69 -12.02
CA MET A 501 5.35 -7.88 -11.66
C MET A 501 6.00 -8.68 -10.53
N THR A 502 7.33 -8.78 -10.52
CA THR A 502 8.06 -9.47 -9.46
C THR A 502 7.89 -8.75 -8.12
N GLN A 503 8.04 -7.43 -8.11
CA GLN A 503 7.88 -6.63 -6.90
C GLN A 503 6.42 -6.64 -6.39
N LEU A 504 5.43 -6.54 -7.28
CA LEU A 504 4.01 -6.59 -6.91
C LEU A 504 3.62 -7.97 -6.35
N ALA A 505 4.10 -9.06 -6.96
CA ALA A 505 3.83 -10.42 -6.47
C ALA A 505 4.46 -10.67 -5.08
N ALA A 506 5.71 -10.23 -4.89
CA ALA A 506 6.38 -10.28 -3.59
C ALA A 506 5.64 -9.43 -2.56
N PHE A 507 5.22 -8.22 -2.95
CA PHE A 507 4.44 -7.31 -2.11
C PHE A 507 3.13 -7.93 -1.63
N CYS A 508 2.36 -8.58 -2.53
CA CYS A 508 1.12 -9.28 -2.16
C CYS A 508 1.34 -10.28 -1.03
N LYS A 509 2.41 -11.06 -1.11
CA LYS A 509 2.74 -12.08 -0.10
C LYS A 509 3.24 -11.47 1.19
N GLN A 510 4.17 -10.53 1.10
CA GLN A 510 4.80 -9.90 2.25
C GLN A 510 3.80 -9.15 3.13
N PHE A 511 2.87 -8.41 2.52
CA PHE A 511 1.91 -7.58 3.22
C PHE A 511 0.51 -8.20 3.34
N ASN A 512 0.33 -9.43 2.86
CA ASN A 512 -0.96 -10.12 2.80
C ASN A 512 -2.06 -9.25 2.20
N VAL A 513 -1.81 -8.67 1.00
CA VAL A 513 -2.75 -7.80 0.28
C VAL A 513 -3.23 -8.46 -1.00
N PHE A 514 -4.46 -8.15 -1.39
CA PHE A 514 -5.00 -8.44 -2.70
C PHE A 514 -4.62 -7.32 -3.66
N ILE A 515 -4.11 -7.65 -4.84
CA ILE A 515 -3.90 -6.67 -5.92
C ILE A 515 -4.57 -7.19 -7.19
N LEU A 516 -5.47 -6.37 -7.74
CA LEU A 516 -5.99 -6.51 -9.10
C LEU A 516 -5.20 -5.59 -10.02
N VAL A 517 -4.51 -6.17 -11.00
CA VAL A 517 -3.75 -5.42 -11.99
C VAL A 517 -4.42 -5.53 -13.35
N ILE A 518 -4.66 -4.41 -14.00
CA ILE A 518 -5.16 -4.37 -15.37
C ILE A 518 -3.99 -4.27 -16.33
N ALA A 519 -3.97 -5.13 -17.34
CA ALA A 519 -2.92 -5.18 -18.36
C ALA A 519 -3.49 -5.25 -19.78
N HIS A 520 -2.85 -4.54 -20.70
CA HIS A 520 -3.20 -4.59 -22.10
C HIS A 520 -2.56 -5.77 -22.81
N LEU A 521 -3.27 -6.31 -23.81
CA LEU A 521 -2.74 -7.30 -24.74
C LEU A 521 -1.92 -6.61 -25.86
N ARG A 522 -1.02 -7.38 -26.46
CA ARG A 522 -0.47 -7.03 -27.77
C ARG A 522 -1.60 -7.00 -28.80
N ARG A 523 -1.57 -6.01 -29.69
CA ARG A 523 -2.50 -5.97 -30.81
C ARG A 523 -2.27 -7.23 -31.66
N THR A 524 -3.34 -7.98 -31.88
CA THR A 524 -3.35 -9.15 -32.77
C THR A 524 -4.32 -8.80 -33.88
N GLU A 525 -3.86 -8.87 -35.12
CA GLU A 525 -4.75 -8.75 -36.28
C GLU A 525 -5.65 -9.98 -36.33
N ILE A 526 -6.93 -9.77 -36.31
CA ILE A 526 -7.94 -10.82 -36.46
C ILE A 526 -8.76 -10.46 -37.71
N ILE A 527 -8.84 -11.40 -38.64
CA ILE A 527 -9.70 -11.25 -39.81
C ILE A 527 -11.10 -11.66 -39.39
N PRO A 528 -12.10 -10.75 -39.41
CA PRO A 528 -13.46 -11.09 -39.06
C PRO A 528 -14.00 -12.22 -39.95
N PRO A 529 -14.70 -13.21 -39.37
CA PRO A 529 -15.30 -14.27 -40.14
C PRO A 529 -16.44 -13.73 -41.01
N LYS A 530 -16.60 -14.30 -42.23
CA LYS A 530 -17.69 -14.00 -43.15
C LYS A 530 -18.47 -15.25 -43.44
N ASP A 531 -19.77 -15.07 -43.74
CA ASP A 531 -20.62 -16.15 -44.22
C ASP A 531 -20.31 -16.49 -45.70
N LYS A 532 -21.07 -17.42 -46.28
CA LYS A 532 -20.90 -17.84 -47.66
C LYS A 532 -21.24 -16.72 -48.69
N GLU A 533 -22.06 -15.79 -48.26
CA GLU A 533 -22.50 -14.62 -49.02
C GLU A 533 -21.55 -13.41 -48.83
N GLY A 534 -20.49 -13.54 -48.05
CA GLY A 534 -19.51 -12.50 -47.79
C GLY A 534 -19.88 -11.50 -46.68
N ARG A 535 -21.02 -11.69 -46.00
CA ARG A 535 -21.47 -10.81 -44.91
C ARG A 535 -20.65 -11.08 -43.65
N ALA A 536 -20.32 -10.04 -42.90
CA ALA A 536 -19.59 -10.15 -41.65
C ALA A 536 -20.45 -10.91 -40.61
N LEU A 537 -19.82 -11.72 -39.80
CA LEU A 537 -20.44 -12.43 -38.69
C LEU A 537 -19.92 -11.92 -37.35
N PRO A 538 -20.71 -11.96 -36.25
CA PRO A 538 -20.21 -11.68 -34.94
C PRO A 538 -19.02 -12.58 -34.59
N PHE A 539 -17.99 -11.99 -33.96
CA PHE A 539 -16.84 -12.79 -33.57
C PHE A 539 -16.25 -12.29 -32.25
N TRP A 540 -15.61 -13.20 -31.55
CA TRP A 540 -14.93 -12.92 -30.30
C TRP A 540 -13.47 -12.61 -30.52
N TYR A 541 -12.96 -11.56 -29.83
CA TYR A 541 -11.53 -11.34 -29.69
C TYR A 541 -10.96 -12.29 -28.64
N PRO A 542 -10.36 -13.43 -29.03
CA PRO A 542 -9.89 -14.43 -28.08
C PRO A 542 -8.68 -13.90 -27.33
N VAL A 543 -8.72 -14.01 -26.03
CA VAL A 543 -7.60 -13.68 -25.14
C VAL A 543 -6.81 -14.94 -24.87
N ARG A 544 -5.55 -14.95 -25.31
CA ARG A 544 -4.62 -16.05 -25.07
C ARG A 544 -3.46 -15.57 -24.20
N LYS A 545 -2.89 -16.49 -23.41
CA LYS A 545 -1.74 -16.19 -22.55
C LYS A 545 -0.54 -15.63 -23.32
N GLU A 546 -0.34 -16.12 -24.54
CA GLU A 546 0.74 -15.71 -25.45
C GLU A 546 0.60 -14.25 -25.93
N ASN A 547 -0.59 -13.69 -25.84
CA ASN A 547 -0.86 -12.31 -26.21
C ASN A 547 -0.57 -11.29 -25.10
N LEU A 548 -0.22 -11.73 -23.91
CA LEU A 548 0.16 -10.82 -22.84
C LEU A 548 1.37 -9.98 -23.26
N ARG A 549 1.18 -8.65 -23.18
CA ARG A 549 2.24 -7.70 -23.54
C ARG A 549 3.36 -7.80 -22.50
N GLY A 550 4.57 -8.11 -22.94
CA GLY A 550 5.73 -8.25 -22.06
C GLY A 550 6.27 -9.67 -22.04
N SER A 551 6.60 -10.17 -20.88
CA SER A 551 7.23 -11.45 -20.68
C SER A 551 6.28 -12.51 -20.12
N GLY A 552 6.77 -13.74 -20.08
CA GLY A 552 6.11 -14.83 -19.35
C GLY A 552 5.92 -14.56 -17.85
N SER A 553 6.59 -13.54 -17.28
CA SER A 553 6.47 -13.16 -15.88
C SER A 553 5.05 -12.73 -15.49
N MET A 554 4.34 -12.02 -16.37
CA MET A 554 2.96 -11.62 -16.13
C MET A 554 2.07 -12.83 -15.88
N GLU A 555 2.19 -13.86 -16.69
CA GLU A 555 1.46 -15.11 -16.45
C GLU A 555 2.03 -15.86 -15.24
N GLN A 556 3.34 -16.01 -15.15
CA GLN A 556 3.95 -16.84 -14.12
C GLN A 556 3.71 -16.32 -12.71
N LEU A 557 3.82 -15.03 -12.48
CA LEU A 557 3.72 -14.39 -11.16
C LEU A 557 2.28 -14.15 -10.72
N SER A 558 1.34 -13.95 -11.66
CA SER A 558 -0.08 -13.84 -11.30
C SER A 558 -0.62 -15.16 -10.76
N TRP A 559 -1.43 -15.11 -9.72
CA TRP A 559 -2.13 -16.27 -9.16
C TRP A 559 -3.33 -16.65 -10.01
N VAL A 560 -4.03 -15.64 -10.49
CA VAL A 560 -5.18 -15.76 -11.38
C VAL A 560 -4.96 -14.81 -12.56
N VAL A 561 -5.33 -15.25 -13.75
CA VAL A 561 -5.39 -14.42 -14.97
C VAL A 561 -6.77 -14.55 -15.56
N ILE A 562 -7.49 -13.44 -15.63
CA ILE A 562 -8.83 -13.31 -16.17
C ILE A 562 -8.74 -12.60 -17.52
N GLY A 563 -9.16 -13.26 -18.58
CA GLY A 563 -9.35 -12.66 -19.90
C GLY A 563 -10.73 -12.02 -20.00
N VAL A 564 -10.78 -10.80 -20.49
CA VAL A 564 -12.01 -10.12 -20.89
C VAL A 564 -12.05 -10.13 -22.41
N GLU A 565 -12.93 -10.93 -22.97
CA GLU A 565 -13.12 -11.04 -24.40
C GLU A 565 -14.39 -10.29 -24.81
N ALA A 566 -14.27 -9.40 -25.76
CA ALA A 566 -15.40 -8.68 -26.34
C ALA A 566 -15.86 -9.37 -27.63
N GLU A 567 -17.16 -9.40 -27.84
CA GLU A 567 -17.78 -9.78 -29.11
C GLU A 567 -17.92 -8.51 -29.97
N GLU A 568 -17.41 -8.55 -31.18
CA GLU A 568 -17.62 -7.50 -32.17
C GLU A 568 -18.73 -7.94 -33.11
N MET A 569 -19.69 -7.05 -33.28
CA MET A 569 -20.84 -7.25 -34.15
C MET A 569 -20.51 -6.88 -35.59
N PRO A 570 -21.32 -7.32 -36.58
CA PRO A 570 -21.10 -6.98 -37.99
C PRO A 570 -21.06 -5.49 -38.29
N ASP A 571 -21.78 -4.67 -37.55
CA ASP A 571 -21.81 -3.21 -37.60
C ASP A 571 -20.65 -2.54 -36.83
N ARG A 572 -19.70 -3.35 -36.31
CA ARG A 572 -18.59 -2.95 -35.42
C ARG A 572 -19.01 -2.44 -34.05
N SER A 573 -20.28 -2.53 -33.69
CA SER A 573 -20.72 -2.27 -32.34
C SER A 573 -20.22 -3.36 -31.40
N ARG A 574 -20.26 -3.08 -30.09
CA ARG A 574 -19.90 -4.05 -29.07
C ARG A 574 -21.12 -4.95 -28.79
N GLY A 575 -20.94 -6.25 -28.91
CA GLY A 575 -21.87 -7.25 -28.44
C GLY A 575 -21.64 -7.66 -26.99
N ARG A 576 -21.68 -8.96 -26.75
CA ARG A 576 -21.48 -9.54 -25.41
C ARG A 576 -20.02 -9.45 -24.96
N VAL A 577 -19.85 -9.57 -23.64
CA VAL A 577 -18.53 -9.72 -23.00
C VAL A 577 -18.46 -11.09 -22.34
N ARG A 578 -17.37 -11.83 -22.52
CA ARG A 578 -17.16 -13.06 -21.76
C ARG A 578 -15.88 -13.00 -20.93
N LEU A 579 -16.00 -13.53 -19.74
CA LEU A 579 -14.89 -13.66 -18.83
C LEU A 579 -14.28 -15.06 -18.95
N VAL A 580 -12.97 -15.13 -19.11
CA VAL A 580 -12.26 -16.40 -19.30
C VAL A 580 -11.19 -16.55 -18.23
N SER A 581 -11.27 -17.62 -17.45
CA SER A 581 -10.21 -17.98 -16.52
C SER A 581 -9.05 -18.63 -17.30
N LEU A 582 -8.02 -17.84 -17.59
CA LEU A 582 -6.83 -18.32 -18.32
C LEU A 582 -5.85 -19.03 -17.39
N LYS A 583 -5.80 -18.61 -16.14
CA LYS A 583 -4.99 -19.21 -15.08
C LYS A 583 -5.71 -19.10 -13.75
N ASN A 584 -5.71 -20.16 -12.99
CA ASN A 584 -6.29 -20.16 -11.63
C ASN A 584 -5.52 -21.18 -10.78
N ARG A 585 -4.49 -20.71 -10.07
CA ARG A 585 -3.69 -21.58 -9.19
C ARG A 585 -4.47 -22.16 -8.03
N PRO A 586 -5.32 -21.37 -7.31
CA PRO A 586 -6.04 -21.86 -6.13
C PRO A 586 -7.02 -22.99 -6.46
N ALA A 587 -7.87 -22.79 -7.47
CA ALA A 587 -8.97 -23.71 -7.76
C ALA A 587 -8.73 -24.63 -8.97
N LYS A 588 -7.67 -24.36 -9.77
CA LYS A 588 -7.28 -25.13 -10.97
C LYS A 588 -8.38 -25.23 -12.04
N THR A 589 -9.37 -24.33 -12.02
CA THR A 589 -10.47 -24.24 -12.98
C THR A 589 -10.15 -23.25 -14.07
N LEU A 590 -10.21 -23.70 -15.32
CA LEU A 590 -9.91 -22.89 -16.49
C LEU A 590 -11.11 -22.90 -17.45
N GLY A 591 -11.16 -21.91 -18.33
CA GLY A 591 -12.14 -21.82 -19.41
C GLY A 591 -13.08 -20.64 -19.25
N ILE A 592 -14.15 -20.65 -20.06
CA ILE A 592 -15.15 -19.59 -20.06
C ILE A 592 -15.95 -19.64 -18.75
N ALA A 593 -16.01 -18.50 -18.08
CA ALA A 593 -16.83 -18.31 -16.88
C ALA A 593 -18.18 -17.70 -17.26
N ASP A 594 -18.30 -16.37 -17.24
CA ASP A 594 -19.54 -15.67 -17.53
C ASP A 594 -19.55 -15.19 -18.98
N VAL A 595 -20.72 -15.23 -19.62
CA VAL A 595 -21.01 -14.57 -20.91
C VAL A 595 -22.12 -13.57 -20.64
N LEU A 596 -21.82 -12.30 -20.79
CA LEU A 596 -22.62 -11.22 -20.24
C LEU A 596 -22.95 -10.20 -21.33
N ILE A 597 -24.09 -9.56 -21.20
CA ILE A 597 -24.44 -8.33 -21.92
C ILE A 597 -24.59 -7.21 -20.90
N MET A 598 -24.09 -6.03 -21.23
CA MET A 598 -24.25 -4.85 -20.40
C MET A 598 -25.49 -4.07 -20.87
N ASP A 599 -26.37 -3.79 -19.95
CA ASP A 599 -27.48 -2.89 -20.17
C ASP A 599 -26.97 -1.44 -20.32
N PRO A 600 -27.27 -0.74 -21.42
CA PRO A 600 -26.69 0.58 -21.68
C PRO A 600 -27.27 1.70 -20.80
N GLU A 601 -28.41 1.50 -20.16
CA GLU A 601 -29.02 2.50 -19.27
C GLU A 601 -28.57 2.32 -17.82
N THR A 602 -28.52 1.08 -17.37
CA THR A 602 -28.22 0.75 -15.97
C THR A 602 -26.76 0.32 -15.74
N GLY A 603 -26.02 0.05 -16.81
CA GLY A 603 -24.66 -0.48 -16.72
C GLY A 603 -24.57 -1.86 -16.04
N LYS A 604 -25.70 -2.54 -15.80
CA LYS A 604 -25.72 -3.87 -15.16
C LYS A 604 -25.39 -4.95 -16.16
N PHE A 605 -24.68 -5.96 -15.70
CA PHE A 605 -24.45 -7.16 -16.47
C PHE A 605 -25.57 -8.17 -16.26
N SER A 606 -26.00 -8.79 -17.36
CA SER A 606 -26.96 -9.89 -17.39
C SER A 606 -26.37 -11.10 -18.10
N ASP A 607 -26.77 -12.32 -17.67
CA ASP A 607 -26.31 -13.56 -18.33
C ASP A 607 -26.88 -13.64 -19.75
N ALA A 608 -25.99 -13.77 -20.72
CA ALA A 608 -26.29 -13.90 -22.15
C ALA A 608 -25.68 -15.18 -22.73
N SER A 609 -25.43 -16.18 -21.89
CA SER A 609 -24.76 -17.43 -22.31
C SER A 609 -25.61 -18.27 -23.26
N ASP A 610 -26.93 -18.14 -23.19
CA ASP A 610 -27.88 -18.90 -24.01
C ASP A 610 -28.29 -18.18 -25.29
N TRP A 611 -27.77 -16.98 -25.54
CA TRP A 611 -28.14 -16.20 -26.71
C TRP A 611 -27.43 -16.72 -27.96
N VAL A 612 -28.20 -16.89 -29.03
CA VAL A 612 -27.75 -17.38 -30.33
C VAL A 612 -27.94 -16.29 -31.39
N TRP A 613 -26.90 -16.06 -32.19
CA TRP A 613 -26.98 -15.14 -33.32
C TRP A 613 -27.80 -15.77 -34.44
N ASP A 614 -28.91 -15.14 -34.79
CA ASP A 614 -29.68 -15.51 -36.01
C ASP A 614 -29.13 -14.77 -37.23
N LYS A 615 -28.76 -15.56 -38.21
CA LYS A 615 -28.13 -15.02 -39.47
C LYS A 615 -29.14 -14.38 -40.40
N GLU A 616 -30.40 -14.74 -40.29
CA GLU A 616 -31.46 -14.24 -41.17
C GLU A 616 -31.90 -12.85 -40.74
N THR A 617 -32.14 -12.70 -39.43
CA THR A 617 -32.60 -11.42 -38.87
C THR A 617 -31.45 -10.47 -38.48
N GLY A 618 -30.25 -11.01 -38.25
CA GLY A 618 -29.14 -10.23 -37.70
C GLY A 618 -29.30 -9.81 -36.25
N PHE A 619 -30.07 -10.56 -35.47
CA PHE A 619 -30.35 -10.32 -34.03
C PHE A 619 -29.87 -11.47 -33.16
N PHE A 620 -29.78 -11.22 -31.85
CA PHE A 620 -29.66 -12.32 -30.89
C PHE A 620 -31.04 -12.79 -30.47
N LEU A 621 -31.18 -14.10 -30.46
CA LEU A 621 -32.36 -14.79 -29.94
C LEU A 621 -31.99 -15.55 -28.66
N ASN A 622 -32.91 -15.60 -27.69
CA ASN A 622 -32.81 -16.52 -26.55
C ASN A 622 -33.14 -17.96 -26.97
N LYS A 623 -33.05 -18.91 -26.02
CA LYS A 623 -33.40 -20.33 -26.26
C LYS A 623 -34.85 -20.57 -26.65
N ASP A 624 -35.71 -19.61 -26.35
CA ASP A 624 -37.15 -19.69 -26.62
C ASP A 624 -37.49 -19.05 -27.99
N GLY A 625 -36.50 -18.45 -28.66
CA GLY A 625 -36.63 -17.84 -29.96
C GLY A 625 -37.01 -16.36 -29.93
N ASP A 626 -37.08 -15.76 -28.75
CA ASP A 626 -37.39 -14.33 -28.62
C ASP A 626 -36.15 -13.47 -28.96
N ILE A 627 -36.43 -12.32 -29.58
CA ILE A 627 -35.36 -11.34 -29.85
C ILE A 627 -34.98 -10.68 -28.53
N VAL A 628 -33.71 -10.84 -28.13
CA VAL A 628 -33.19 -10.32 -26.87
C VAL A 628 -32.16 -9.18 -27.07
N TRP A 629 -31.68 -9.00 -28.29
CA TRP A 629 -30.77 -7.91 -28.63
C TRP A 629 -30.78 -7.56 -30.12
N ARG A 630 -30.67 -6.26 -30.41
CA ARG A 630 -30.61 -5.69 -31.77
C ARG A 630 -29.46 -4.67 -31.85
N PRO A 631 -28.84 -4.44 -33.02
CA PRO A 631 -27.89 -3.36 -33.23
C PRO A 631 -28.49 -1.99 -32.93
N GLN A 632 -27.72 -1.09 -32.35
CA GLN A 632 -28.18 0.21 -31.87
C GLN A 632 -28.65 1.14 -32.98
N ASP A 633 -28.06 1.04 -34.18
CA ASP A 633 -28.39 1.90 -35.34
C ASP A 633 -29.80 1.63 -35.94
N MET A 634 -30.51 0.64 -35.46
CA MET A 634 -31.88 0.33 -35.91
C MET A 634 -32.98 1.05 -35.12
N PHE A 635 -32.65 1.81 -34.08
CA PHE A 635 -33.64 2.50 -33.25
C PHE A 635 -34.05 3.89 -33.74
N ASP A 636 -33.30 4.51 -34.68
CA ASP A 636 -33.54 5.90 -35.09
C ASP A 636 -34.55 6.11 -36.21
N ASN A 637 -35.18 5.07 -36.79
CA ASN A 637 -36.20 5.22 -37.80
C ASN A 637 -37.36 4.23 -37.59
N GLU A 638 -38.50 4.77 -37.23
CA GLU A 638 -39.75 4.05 -36.99
C GLU A 638 -40.31 3.44 -38.29
N GLU A 639 -40.33 2.12 -38.43
CA GLU A 639 -41.34 1.35 -39.14
C GLU A 639 -41.41 -0.09 -38.57
N HIS A 640 -42.60 -0.54 -38.23
CA HIS A 640 -42.84 -1.80 -37.49
C HIS A 640 -42.94 -3.00 -38.41
N VAL A 641 -42.26 -4.11 -38.12
CA VAL A 641 -42.48 -5.40 -38.77
C VAL A 641 -43.22 -6.33 -37.82
N VAL A 642 -44.31 -6.91 -38.30
CA VAL A 642 -45.06 -7.93 -37.60
C VAL A 642 -44.40 -9.29 -37.83
N VAL A 643 -43.87 -9.93 -36.83
CA VAL A 643 -43.38 -11.32 -36.91
C VAL A 643 -44.47 -12.21 -36.37
N GLU A 644 -44.96 -13.15 -37.18
CA GLU A 644 -45.90 -14.20 -36.70
C GLU A 644 -45.12 -15.32 -36.01
N THR A 645 -45.38 -15.48 -34.73
CA THR A 645 -44.90 -16.65 -33.95
C THR A 645 -46.04 -17.68 -33.86
N PRO A 646 -45.73 -18.95 -33.56
CA PRO A 646 -46.75 -20.01 -33.46
C PRO A 646 -47.86 -19.75 -32.44
N GLU A 647 -47.70 -18.78 -31.55
CA GLU A 647 -48.64 -18.45 -30.46
C GLU A 647 -49.32 -17.09 -30.60
N GLY A 648 -49.08 -16.32 -31.67
CA GLY A 648 -49.75 -15.03 -31.91
C GLY A 648 -48.87 -13.98 -32.59
N LYS A 649 -49.54 -12.95 -33.12
CA LYS A 649 -48.85 -11.85 -33.81
C LYS A 649 -48.18 -10.90 -32.82
N VAL A 650 -46.87 -10.82 -32.84
CA VAL A 650 -46.11 -9.77 -32.14
C VAL A 650 -45.70 -8.73 -33.18
N THR A 651 -46.09 -7.49 -32.97
CA THR A 651 -45.74 -6.38 -33.86
C THR A 651 -44.38 -5.87 -33.50
N ALA A 652 -43.39 -6.09 -34.37
CA ALA A 652 -42.12 -5.45 -34.30
C ALA A 652 -41.87 -4.66 -35.61
N GLU A 653 -41.63 -3.36 -35.53
CA GLU A 653 -41.41 -2.53 -36.72
C GLU A 653 -39.93 -2.54 -37.10
N VAL A 654 -39.61 -2.88 -38.35
CA VAL A 654 -38.25 -2.91 -38.88
C VAL A 654 -38.20 -2.23 -40.26
N LYS A 655 -37.28 -1.30 -40.44
CA LYS A 655 -36.94 -0.79 -41.79
C LYS A 655 -36.01 -1.73 -42.57
N PRO A 656 -36.19 -1.79 -43.91
CA PRO A 656 -35.33 -2.62 -44.73
C PRO A 656 -33.87 -2.09 -44.75
N GLN A 657 -32.93 -3.04 -44.81
CA GLN A 657 -31.50 -2.74 -44.96
C GLN A 657 -31.27 -1.82 -46.18
N PRO A 658 -30.36 -0.83 -46.06
CA PRO A 658 -29.92 -0.08 -47.24
C PRO A 658 -29.27 -1.03 -48.23
N LYS A 659 -29.77 -1.00 -49.48
CA LYS A 659 -29.13 -1.71 -50.59
C LYS A 659 -27.67 -1.26 -50.72
N PRO A 660 -26.75 -2.13 -51.17
CA PRO A 660 -25.41 -1.73 -51.50
C PRO A 660 -25.43 -0.58 -52.49
N VAL A 661 -24.74 0.48 -52.23
CA VAL A 661 -24.53 1.56 -53.18
C VAL A 661 -23.58 1.02 -54.27
N ASP A 662 -24.13 0.76 -55.45
CA ASP A 662 -23.34 0.52 -56.63
C ASP A 662 -22.61 1.83 -56.96
N THR A 663 -21.33 1.87 -56.69
CA THR A 663 -20.44 2.90 -57.24
C THR A 663 -20.11 2.52 -58.68
N GLU A 664 -20.98 2.91 -59.63
CA GLU A 664 -20.57 3.09 -61.01
C GLU A 664 -19.81 4.42 -61.12
N GLY A 665 -18.70 4.35 -61.84
CA GLY A 665 -17.69 5.35 -61.91
C GLY A 665 -18.08 6.67 -62.55
N GLU A 666 -17.38 7.70 -62.20
CA GLU A 666 -17.00 8.77 -63.11
C GLU A 666 -15.50 9.00 -62.99
N GLU A 667 -14.82 8.66 -64.10
CA GLU A 667 -13.46 9.09 -64.45
C GLU A 667 -13.49 10.59 -64.68
N GLU A 668 -12.76 11.38 -63.94
CA GLU A 668 -12.23 12.64 -64.49
C GLU A 668 -10.72 12.69 -64.29
N ASP A 669 -10.11 12.63 -65.46
CA ASP A 669 -8.74 12.89 -65.79
C ASP A 669 -8.30 14.30 -65.36
N ASN A 670 -7.17 14.42 -64.62
CA ASN A 670 -6.25 15.55 -64.83
C ASN A 670 -4.86 15.22 -64.31
N GLY A 671 -3.97 15.18 -65.23
CA GLY A 671 -2.57 14.92 -65.15
C GLY A 671 -1.76 16.01 -64.41
N GLY A 672 -0.55 15.65 -64.08
CA GLY A 672 0.51 16.60 -63.69
C GLY A 672 1.59 15.94 -62.84
N ASP A 673 2.65 15.58 -63.51
CA ASP A 673 4.00 15.26 -63.08
C ASP A 673 4.43 15.83 -61.72
N ASP A 674 5.16 15.08 -60.90
CA ASP A 674 6.62 15.17 -60.88
C ASP A 674 7.24 14.12 -59.89
N GLN A 675 8.35 13.61 -60.37
CA GLN A 675 9.25 12.66 -59.72
C GLN A 675 10.05 13.31 -58.58
N SER A 676 10.27 12.62 -57.51
CA SER A 676 11.64 12.48 -56.99
C SER A 676 11.69 11.42 -55.88
N VAL A 677 12.21 10.28 -56.26
CA VAL A 677 12.76 9.24 -55.36
C VAL A 677 14.05 9.78 -54.80
N VAL A 678 14.20 9.84 -53.49
CA VAL A 678 15.50 9.91 -52.83
C VAL A 678 15.63 8.68 -51.95
N GLN A 679 16.37 7.72 -52.44
CA GLN A 679 17.03 6.70 -51.66
C GLN A 679 18.17 7.38 -50.85
N GLN A 680 18.21 7.16 -49.59
CA GLN A 680 19.45 7.32 -48.78
C GLN A 680 19.86 5.97 -48.21
N GLU A 681 20.98 5.52 -48.75
CA GLU A 681 21.78 4.39 -48.29
C GLU A 681 22.35 4.68 -46.89
N PHE A 682 22.41 3.63 -46.07
CA PHE A 682 23.20 3.60 -44.86
C PHE A 682 24.60 3.08 -45.20
N PRO A 683 25.69 3.64 -44.67
CA PRO A 683 26.98 2.99 -44.67
C PRO A 683 27.10 2.00 -43.49
N GLU A 684 27.61 0.84 -43.81
CA GLU A 684 28.16 -0.17 -42.94
C GLU A 684 29.58 0.24 -42.47
N ASP A 685 30.00 -0.41 -41.34
CA ASP A 685 31.37 -0.60 -40.85
C ASP A 685 31.97 0.54 -40.00
N GLU A 686 32.65 0.33 -38.89
CA GLU A 686 33.53 -0.72 -38.39
C GLU A 686 33.90 -0.41 -36.91
N ASP A 687 34.17 -1.48 -36.20
CA ASP A 687 35.16 -1.61 -35.08
C ASP A 687 34.94 -1.02 -33.67
N CYS A 688 34.80 -1.97 -32.76
CA CYS A 688 35.25 -2.05 -31.35
C CYS A 688 36.65 -1.46 -31.09
N PRO A 689 37.10 -1.10 -29.86
CA PRO A 689 36.93 -1.79 -28.60
C PRO A 689 36.90 -0.93 -27.31
N PHE A 690 36.45 -1.46 -26.26
CA PHE A 690 36.69 -1.54 -24.81
C PHE A 690 35.47 -1.37 -23.98
#